data_4209ea88895834a862e0426051a41fd2
#
_entry.id   4209ea88895834a862e0426051a41fd2
#
_cell.length_a   1.000
_cell.length_b   1.000
_cell.length_c   1.000
_cell.angle_alpha   90.00
_cell.angle_beta   90.00
_cell.angle_gamma   90.00
#
_symmetry.space_group_name_H-M   'P 1'
#
loop_
_entity.id
_entity.type
_entity.pdbx_description
1 polymer ?
#
loop_
_entity_poly.entity_id
_entity_poly.type
_entity_poly.pdbx_seq_one_letter_code
_entity_poly.pdbx_strand_id
1 'polypeptide(L)'
;MSNGHVGPEGYGPDPFGEFLARFFGGGAKSGSRDAGQPMPRQADIARLMSGSARELVTSAAAYAAEHGSPELGTEHLLRAALAAEPTRTMLQRAGADPDALAAEIDRTAGSGPQQSSVAVTPAVKRALLGAHELARDNGASYIGPEHVLDALAANPDSAAGRILNLAHFEPQANPPGGPGHPPHPGGEHSTPPKHDTPTLDKYSRDLTDLARAGRIDPVIGRDEQIEQAIEVLSRRGKNNPVLVGDAGVGKTAIVEGLAQRLADGEVPENLAGRRVVALDLTAVLAGTRYRGDFEERMNGIMEEVRTHPDSLIVFIDELHTVVGAGSGSGEGGSLEASNMLKPALARGEMHVIGATTLEEYRRHIEKDAALARRFQPILVPEPTVADTVEILRGLQDRYEAHHQVRYTPEALLAAVELSDRYITHRFLPDKAIDLIDQAGARVRLRSGGKTTDVRALEQEVEQLAVDKDQAVASEQYERATELRDRISTLTARIDAERGTQPSGDGRIVEVTAEDVAEIVSRQTGVPVSSLTQEEKERLLGLEERLHTRVIGQNDAVTAVSEAILRSRAGLSDPDRPIGSFLFLGPTGVGKTELAKALAEALFGSEDRMVRLDMSEYQERHTVSRLVGAPPGYVGHEDAGQLTEAVRHHPYSLLLLDEVEKAHPDVFNMLLQVLDDGHLTDSQGRRIDFKNTVIVMTSNLGSDALSGGRGVLGFGADSAEGEGGDAARGRALASLREHFRPEFLNRLDEIIIFRRLTDEQLHEITALLLAGTRRRLHGQDIAVDFTPEAVDWLTRRGHQPEFGARPLRRTIQREVDNPLSRLLLDGALSPGDKVVVEVRDGVLAFRTTEKS
;
A
#
# COMPACT_ATOMS: atom_id res chain seq x y z
N MET A 1 4.93 -46.32 -30.31
CA MET A 1 5.20 -45.00 -30.96
C MET A 1 5.05 -43.96 -29.86
N SER A 2 6.16 -43.50 -29.40
CA SER A 2 6.35 -42.58 -28.30
C SER A 2 6.14 -41.15 -28.77
N ASN A 3 5.35 -40.36 -28.02
CA ASN A 3 5.44 -38.92 -28.09
C ASN A 3 5.82 -38.42 -26.69
N GLY A 4 7.09 -38.02 -26.59
CA GLY A 4 7.61 -37.34 -25.41
C GLY A 4 7.15 -35.91 -25.37
N HIS A 5 6.62 -35.49 -24.21
CA HIS A 5 6.45 -34.09 -23.82
C HIS A 5 7.82 -33.58 -23.33
N VAL A 6 8.35 -32.59 -24.03
CA VAL A 6 9.47 -31.77 -23.58
C VAL A 6 8.89 -30.64 -22.75
N GLY A 7 9.18 -30.62 -21.44
CA GLY A 7 8.94 -29.50 -20.55
C GLY A 7 10.01 -28.41 -20.75
N PRO A 8 9.77 -27.14 -20.40
CA PRO A 8 10.73 -26.06 -20.55
C PRO A 8 11.89 -26.25 -19.57
N GLU A 9 13.10 -26.23 -20.12
CA GLU A 9 14.36 -26.35 -19.42
C GLU A 9 14.60 -25.13 -18.51
N GLY A 10 15.19 -25.42 -17.36
CA GLY A 10 15.51 -24.45 -16.34
C GLY A 10 16.52 -23.40 -16.80
N TYR A 11 16.36 -22.20 -16.27
CA TYR A 11 17.31 -21.12 -16.32
C TYR A 11 18.60 -21.56 -15.61
N GLY A 12 19.69 -21.64 -16.37
CA GLY A 12 21.03 -21.86 -15.83
C GLY A 12 21.53 -20.64 -15.05
N PRO A 13 22.65 -20.76 -14.32
CA PRO A 13 23.21 -19.67 -13.52
C PRO A 13 23.50 -18.46 -14.40
N ASP A 14 23.21 -17.26 -13.87
CA ASP A 14 23.40 -15.97 -14.53
C ASP A 14 24.83 -15.81 -15.10
N PRO A 15 25.03 -15.86 -16.44
CA PRO A 15 26.37 -15.80 -17.06
C PRO A 15 27.08 -14.48 -16.79
N PHE A 16 26.31 -13.42 -16.46
CA PHE A 16 26.80 -12.06 -16.23
C PHE A 16 27.35 -11.88 -14.80
N GLY A 17 26.66 -12.40 -13.79
CA GLY A 17 27.17 -12.42 -12.41
C GLY A 17 28.45 -13.20 -12.29
N GLU A 18 28.56 -14.38 -12.96
CA GLU A 18 29.76 -15.19 -13.00
C GLU A 18 30.91 -14.52 -13.79
N PHE A 19 30.56 -13.81 -14.86
CA PHE A 19 31.47 -13.03 -15.68
C PHE A 19 32.09 -11.87 -14.88
N LEU A 20 31.29 -11.09 -14.16
CA LEU A 20 31.75 -9.97 -13.35
C LEU A 20 32.43 -10.41 -12.04
N ALA A 21 31.98 -11.48 -11.40
CA ALA A 21 32.59 -12.00 -10.18
C ALA A 21 34.02 -12.55 -10.44
N ARG A 22 34.28 -13.24 -11.57
CA ARG A 22 35.60 -13.62 -11.99
C ARG A 22 36.51 -12.43 -12.23
N PHE A 23 35.94 -11.31 -12.55
CA PHE A 23 36.64 -10.13 -13.06
C PHE A 23 37.03 -9.13 -11.96
N PHE A 24 36.14 -8.89 -11.01
CA PHE A 24 36.40 -8.00 -9.87
C PHE A 24 36.87 -8.76 -8.60
N GLY A 25 36.69 -10.08 -8.54
CA GLY A 25 37.04 -10.94 -7.39
C GLY A 25 38.34 -11.77 -7.50
N GLY A 26 39.06 -11.74 -8.59
CA GLY A 26 40.20 -12.62 -8.82
C GLY A 26 41.55 -11.99 -8.55
N GLY A 27 42.25 -12.40 -7.46
CA GLY A 27 43.68 -12.17 -7.38
C GLY A 27 44.29 -11.98 -5.99
N ALA A 28 44.08 -12.91 -5.07
CA ALA A 28 44.96 -13.00 -3.91
C ALA A 28 46.05 -14.07 -4.12
N LYS A 29 47.23 -13.67 -4.57
CA LYS A 29 48.51 -14.37 -4.29
C LYS A 29 49.60 -13.35 -4.05
N SER A 30 49.98 -13.28 -2.78
CA SER A 30 51.31 -13.03 -2.17
C SER A 30 52.21 -11.94 -2.76
N GLY A 31 52.54 -10.93 -1.95
CA GLY A 31 53.82 -10.23 -2.05
C GLY A 31 53.78 -8.78 -1.54
N SER A 32 54.36 -8.59 -0.36
CA SER A 32 54.96 -7.38 0.22
C SER A 32 54.11 -6.17 0.54
N ARG A 33 54.21 -5.85 1.84
CA ARG A 33 53.78 -4.63 2.55
C ARG A 33 54.36 -3.39 1.88
N ASP A 34 53.47 -2.40 1.64
CA ASP A 34 53.83 -1.01 1.89
C ASP A 34 52.60 -0.25 2.38
N ALA A 35 52.82 0.54 3.45
CA ALA A 35 51.77 1.21 4.18
C ALA A 35 51.54 2.59 3.58
N GLY A 36 50.30 2.92 3.27
CA GLY A 36 49.95 4.28 2.96
C GLY A 36 48.64 4.49 2.20
N GLN A 37 47.59 4.89 2.91
CA GLN A 37 46.25 5.34 2.50
C GLN A 37 45.19 4.25 2.30
N PRO A 38 43.99 4.41 2.93
CA PRO A 38 42.87 3.51 2.72
C PRO A 38 42.23 3.79 1.36
N MET A 39 42.51 2.89 0.39
CA MET A 39 41.70 2.85 -0.83
C MET A 39 40.22 2.56 -0.48
N PRO A 40 39.24 3.25 -1.13
CA PRO A 40 37.86 2.88 -0.97
C PRO A 40 37.64 1.42 -1.34
N ARG A 41 36.97 0.67 -0.49
CA ARG A 41 36.53 -0.71 -0.74
C ARG A 41 35.90 -0.75 -2.12
N GLN A 42 36.40 -1.67 -2.97
CA GLN A 42 35.87 -1.93 -4.31
C GLN A 42 34.34 -2.12 -4.21
N ALA A 43 33.60 -1.06 -4.55
CA ALA A 43 32.17 -1.14 -4.69
C ALA A 43 31.90 -2.13 -5.83
N ASP A 44 30.97 -3.03 -5.60
CA ASP A 44 30.52 -4.01 -6.57
C ASP A 44 29.73 -3.23 -7.65
N ILE A 45 30.43 -2.76 -8.69
CA ILE A 45 29.90 -1.86 -9.74
C ILE A 45 28.68 -2.47 -10.42
N ALA A 46 28.62 -3.80 -10.51
CA ALA A 46 27.47 -4.51 -11.06
C ALA A 46 26.17 -4.24 -10.26
N ARG A 47 26.29 -3.99 -8.96
CA ARG A 47 25.13 -3.66 -8.10
C ARG A 47 24.63 -2.23 -8.29
N LEU A 48 25.46 -1.37 -8.82
CA LEU A 48 25.15 0.03 -9.04
C LEU A 48 24.64 0.30 -10.46
N MET A 49 24.56 -0.71 -11.33
CA MET A 49 24.05 -0.59 -12.69
C MET A 49 22.53 -0.79 -12.75
N SER A 50 21.86 0.04 -13.54
CA SER A 50 20.46 -0.18 -13.94
C SER A 50 20.28 -1.48 -14.74
N GLY A 51 19.06 -1.97 -14.89
CA GLY A 51 18.74 -3.12 -15.73
C GLY A 51 19.25 -2.95 -17.15
N SER A 52 18.98 -1.80 -17.74
CA SER A 52 19.38 -1.42 -19.10
C SER A 52 20.90 -1.27 -19.25
N ALA A 53 21.61 -0.78 -18.25
CA ALA A 53 23.08 -0.73 -18.29
C ALA A 53 23.71 -2.12 -18.19
N ARG A 54 23.12 -3.04 -17.43
CA ARG A 54 23.57 -4.46 -17.37
C ARG A 54 23.33 -5.17 -18.70
N GLU A 55 22.16 -4.93 -19.31
CA GLU A 55 21.83 -5.48 -20.63
C GLU A 55 22.79 -4.95 -21.71
N LEU A 56 23.13 -3.66 -21.65
CA LEU A 56 24.14 -3.06 -22.54
C LEU A 56 25.51 -3.78 -22.41
N VAL A 57 25.99 -4.00 -21.19
CA VAL A 57 27.26 -4.70 -20.98
C VAL A 57 27.19 -6.16 -21.41
N THR A 58 26.05 -6.82 -21.18
CA THR A 58 25.82 -8.20 -21.61
C THR A 58 25.81 -8.32 -23.14
N SER A 59 25.10 -7.41 -23.81
CA SER A 59 25.04 -7.33 -25.27
C SER A 59 26.40 -7.04 -25.87
N ALA A 60 27.21 -6.18 -25.24
CA ALA A 60 28.59 -5.90 -25.64
C ALA A 60 29.49 -7.15 -25.54
N ALA A 61 29.32 -7.93 -24.46
CA ALA A 61 30.08 -9.18 -24.27
C ALA A 61 29.67 -10.26 -25.29
N ALA A 62 28.35 -10.36 -25.58
CA ALA A 62 27.85 -11.28 -26.61
C ALA A 62 28.38 -10.90 -28.00
N TYR A 63 28.32 -9.60 -28.34
CA TYR A 63 28.89 -9.10 -29.61
C TYR A 63 30.40 -9.39 -29.77
N ALA A 64 31.19 -9.17 -28.70
CA ALA A 64 32.61 -9.48 -28.72
C ALA A 64 32.87 -10.99 -28.92
N ALA A 65 32.08 -11.84 -28.25
CA ALA A 65 32.18 -13.30 -28.37
C ALA A 65 31.79 -13.81 -29.77
N GLU A 66 30.76 -13.27 -30.39
CA GLU A 66 30.31 -13.61 -31.74
C GLU A 66 31.32 -13.22 -32.81
N HIS A 67 32.04 -12.09 -32.62
CA HIS A 67 33.05 -11.62 -33.57
C HIS A 67 34.44 -12.19 -33.26
N GLY A 68 34.53 -13.14 -32.31
CA GLY A 68 35.79 -13.88 -32.04
C GLY A 68 36.85 -13.06 -31.29
N SER A 69 36.46 -11.95 -30.64
CA SER A 69 37.34 -11.16 -29.80
C SER A 69 37.63 -11.86 -28.47
N PRO A 70 38.90 -12.11 -28.08
CA PRO A 70 39.23 -12.73 -26.79
C PRO A 70 39.00 -11.77 -25.61
N GLU A 71 38.83 -10.45 -25.86
CA GLU A 71 38.73 -9.42 -24.87
C GLU A 71 37.57 -8.45 -25.21
N LEU A 72 36.81 -8.05 -24.16
CA LEU A 72 35.81 -6.98 -24.24
C LEU A 72 36.53 -5.63 -24.24
N GLY A 73 36.51 -4.95 -25.38
CA GLY A 73 37.05 -3.62 -25.57
C GLY A 73 35.98 -2.53 -25.40
N THR A 74 36.38 -1.25 -25.32
CA THR A 74 35.47 -0.09 -25.22
C THR A 74 34.61 0.09 -26.48
N GLU A 75 35.13 -0.34 -27.67
CA GLU A 75 34.39 -0.34 -28.94
C GLU A 75 33.18 -1.28 -28.90
N HIS A 76 33.25 -2.40 -28.19
CA HIS A 76 32.14 -3.33 -28.02
C HIS A 76 31.05 -2.73 -27.12
N LEU A 77 31.46 -2.01 -26.03
CA LEU A 77 30.52 -1.26 -25.21
C LEU A 77 29.84 -0.15 -26.02
N LEU A 78 30.60 0.58 -26.83
CA LEU A 78 30.02 1.62 -27.69
C LEU A 78 29.02 1.01 -28.69
N ARG A 79 29.36 -0.13 -29.31
CA ARG A 79 28.47 -0.82 -30.25
C ARG A 79 27.12 -1.22 -29.62
N ALA A 80 27.14 -1.68 -28.39
CA ALA A 80 25.94 -1.99 -27.64
C ALA A 80 25.18 -0.71 -27.25
N ALA A 81 25.90 0.35 -26.87
CA ALA A 81 25.27 1.64 -26.55
C ALA A 81 24.58 2.28 -27.77
N LEU A 82 25.08 2.10 -28.99
CA LEU A 82 24.46 2.57 -30.23
C LEU A 82 23.12 1.87 -30.56
N ALA A 83 22.90 0.69 -29.99
CA ALA A 83 21.65 -0.07 -30.17
C ALA A 83 20.64 0.14 -29.05
N ALA A 84 21.07 0.66 -27.89
CA ALA A 84 20.24 0.83 -26.70
C ALA A 84 19.59 2.21 -26.66
N GLU A 85 18.34 2.28 -26.20
CA GLU A 85 17.73 3.55 -25.75
C GLU A 85 18.08 3.73 -24.23
N PRO A 86 18.35 4.93 -23.75
CA PRO A 86 18.24 6.27 -24.36
C PRO A 86 19.49 6.76 -25.12
N THR A 87 20.58 5.98 -25.14
CA THR A 87 21.89 6.40 -25.69
C THR A 87 21.81 6.70 -27.19
N ARG A 88 21.01 5.92 -27.93
CA ARG A 88 20.77 6.14 -29.37
C ARG A 88 20.18 7.54 -29.62
N THR A 89 19.17 7.89 -28.86
CA THR A 89 18.52 9.21 -28.92
C THR A 89 19.49 10.34 -28.55
N MET A 90 20.33 10.15 -27.53
CA MET A 90 21.34 11.15 -27.12
C MET A 90 22.36 11.43 -28.25
N LEU A 91 22.85 10.40 -28.92
CA LEU A 91 23.77 10.55 -30.05
C LEU A 91 23.12 11.25 -31.24
N GLN A 92 21.87 10.92 -31.57
CA GLN A 92 21.12 11.60 -32.63
C GLN A 92 20.93 13.10 -32.33
N ARG A 93 20.60 13.44 -31.09
CA ARG A 93 20.48 14.84 -30.63
C ARG A 93 21.79 15.62 -30.72
N ALA A 94 22.92 14.94 -30.48
CA ALA A 94 24.25 15.52 -30.63
C ALA A 94 24.69 15.62 -32.11
N GLY A 95 23.86 15.22 -33.06
CA GLY A 95 24.16 15.28 -34.48
C GLY A 95 24.99 14.12 -35.01
N ALA A 96 25.24 13.08 -34.19
CA ALA A 96 25.91 11.86 -34.61
C ALA A 96 24.91 10.85 -35.18
N ASP A 97 25.28 10.17 -36.27
CA ASP A 97 24.48 9.07 -36.86
C ASP A 97 24.84 7.73 -36.21
N PRO A 98 23.97 7.16 -35.34
CA PRO A 98 24.27 5.90 -34.64
C PRO A 98 24.48 4.72 -35.58
N ASP A 99 23.78 4.68 -36.73
CA ASP A 99 23.85 3.59 -37.70
C ASP A 99 25.17 3.66 -38.52
N ALA A 100 25.62 4.87 -38.84
CA ALA A 100 26.91 5.08 -39.46
C ALA A 100 28.07 4.68 -38.52
N LEU A 101 28.00 5.03 -37.24
CA LEU A 101 28.98 4.63 -36.22
C LEU A 101 28.98 3.13 -35.97
N ALA A 102 27.82 2.49 -35.94
CA ALA A 102 27.68 1.05 -35.81
C ALA A 102 28.37 0.32 -36.98
N ALA A 103 28.10 0.79 -38.21
CA ALA A 103 28.74 0.22 -39.44
C ALA A 103 30.26 0.39 -39.45
N GLU A 104 30.79 1.50 -38.88
CA GLU A 104 32.22 1.71 -38.73
C GLU A 104 32.88 0.73 -37.74
N ILE A 105 32.19 0.48 -36.60
CA ILE A 105 32.64 -0.50 -35.61
C ILE A 105 32.58 -1.89 -36.20
N ASP A 106 31.48 -2.25 -36.86
CA ASP A 106 31.32 -3.58 -37.48
C ASP A 106 32.35 -3.83 -38.59
N ARG A 107 32.82 -2.80 -39.30
CA ARG A 107 33.88 -2.91 -40.32
C ARG A 107 35.26 -3.12 -39.71
N THR A 108 35.50 -2.57 -38.51
CA THR A 108 36.77 -2.70 -37.79
C THR A 108 36.83 -3.92 -36.88
N ALA A 109 35.67 -4.51 -36.57
CA ALA A 109 35.57 -5.73 -35.79
C ALA A 109 36.21 -6.92 -36.52
N GLY A 110 37.09 -7.64 -35.84
CA GLY A 110 37.75 -8.82 -36.39
C GLY A 110 36.75 -9.95 -36.65
N SER A 111 36.99 -10.76 -37.72
CA SER A 111 36.22 -12.00 -37.95
C SER A 111 37.06 -13.19 -37.46
N GLY A 112 36.84 -13.58 -36.20
CA GLY A 112 37.46 -14.75 -35.56
C GLY A 112 36.45 -15.86 -35.24
N PRO A 113 36.89 -17.08 -34.88
CA PRO A 113 36.00 -18.13 -34.42
C PRO A 113 35.33 -17.71 -33.09
N GLN A 114 34.03 -18.02 -32.94
CA GLN A 114 33.23 -17.71 -31.76
C GLN A 114 33.90 -18.16 -30.46
N GLN A 115 33.99 -17.26 -29.48
CA GLN A 115 34.66 -17.52 -28.20
C GLN A 115 33.63 -17.88 -27.13
N SER A 116 33.97 -18.86 -26.29
CA SER A 116 33.08 -19.27 -25.18
C SER A 116 33.18 -18.38 -23.92
N SER A 117 34.20 -17.53 -23.83
CA SER A 117 34.40 -16.56 -22.75
C SER A 117 35.23 -15.39 -23.18
N VAL A 118 34.92 -14.17 -22.77
CA VAL A 118 35.59 -12.93 -23.15
C VAL A 118 36.17 -12.29 -21.88
N ALA A 119 37.47 -11.93 -21.89
CA ALA A 119 38.10 -11.20 -20.78
C ALA A 119 37.85 -9.70 -20.92
N VAL A 120 37.74 -8.98 -19.83
CA VAL A 120 37.44 -7.53 -19.89
C VAL A 120 38.73 -6.71 -19.83
N THR A 121 38.88 -5.76 -20.73
CA THR A 121 40.07 -4.92 -20.79
C THR A 121 40.17 -3.94 -19.63
N PRO A 122 41.41 -3.50 -19.25
CA PRO A 122 41.56 -2.41 -18.26
C PRO A 122 40.90 -1.10 -18.68
N ALA A 123 40.71 -0.86 -19.97
CA ALA A 123 40.06 0.32 -20.52
C ALA A 123 38.55 0.29 -20.22
N VAL A 124 37.88 -0.85 -20.38
CA VAL A 124 36.47 -1.04 -20.01
C VAL A 124 36.26 -0.89 -18.50
N LYS A 125 37.19 -1.43 -17.68
CA LYS A 125 37.13 -1.20 -16.22
C LYS A 125 37.14 0.30 -15.86
N ARG A 126 38.04 1.05 -16.46
CA ARG A 126 38.13 2.49 -16.22
C ARG A 126 36.89 3.23 -16.71
N ALA A 127 36.31 2.84 -17.84
CA ALA A 127 35.08 3.42 -18.35
C ALA A 127 33.90 3.16 -17.40
N LEU A 128 33.73 1.94 -16.86
CA LEU A 128 32.69 1.62 -15.91
C LEU A 128 32.89 2.30 -14.55
N LEU A 129 34.13 2.46 -14.08
CA LEU A 129 34.43 3.27 -12.89
C LEU A 129 34.15 4.75 -13.13
N GLY A 130 34.52 5.29 -14.27
CA GLY A 130 34.18 6.67 -14.66
C GLY A 130 32.67 6.90 -14.78
N ALA A 131 31.91 5.92 -15.30
CA ALA A 131 30.46 5.98 -15.35
C ALA A 131 29.83 6.04 -13.94
N HIS A 132 30.44 5.33 -12.97
CA HIS A 132 29.99 5.43 -11.57
C HIS A 132 30.29 6.81 -10.97
N GLU A 133 31.46 7.39 -11.24
CA GLU A 133 31.80 8.73 -10.78
C GLU A 133 30.85 9.77 -11.40
N LEU A 134 30.60 9.70 -12.71
CA LEU A 134 29.66 10.58 -13.40
C LEU A 134 28.23 10.44 -12.89
N ALA A 135 27.75 9.21 -12.64
CA ALA A 135 26.45 8.97 -12.07
C ALA A 135 26.33 9.66 -10.67
N ARG A 136 27.35 9.49 -9.82
CA ARG A 136 27.37 10.10 -8.49
C ARG A 136 27.44 11.63 -8.55
N ASP A 137 28.24 12.20 -9.43
CA ASP A 137 28.39 13.64 -9.59
C ASP A 137 27.14 14.29 -10.17
N ASN A 138 26.37 13.55 -10.97
CA ASN A 138 25.04 13.92 -11.46
C ASN A 138 23.93 13.67 -10.44
N GLY A 139 24.25 13.17 -9.23
CA GLY A 139 23.26 12.85 -8.19
C GLY A 139 22.40 11.61 -8.49
N ALA A 140 22.78 10.81 -9.49
CA ALA A 140 22.11 9.56 -9.80
C ALA A 140 22.54 8.44 -8.84
N SER A 141 21.57 7.64 -8.38
CA SER A 141 21.82 6.52 -7.46
C SER A 141 22.32 5.26 -8.17
N TYR A 142 22.38 5.27 -9.49
CA TYR A 142 22.69 4.12 -10.34
C TYR A 142 23.50 4.55 -11.59
N ILE A 143 24.18 3.56 -12.22
CA ILE A 143 24.86 3.73 -13.48
C ILE A 143 23.87 3.35 -14.60
N GLY A 144 23.40 4.34 -15.36
CA GLY A 144 22.59 4.14 -16.55
C GLY A 144 23.44 3.98 -17.82
N PRO A 145 22.82 3.59 -18.95
CA PRO A 145 23.50 3.54 -20.27
C PRO A 145 24.11 4.87 -20.69
N GLU A 146 23.45 5.99 -20.33
CA GLU A 146 23.92 7.36 -20.56
C GLU A 146 25.26 7.64 -19.87
N HIS A 147 25.40 7.23 -18.62
CA HIS A 147 26.64 7.41 -17.86
C HIS A 147 27.79 6.59 -18.45
N VAL A 148 27.47 5.39 -19.01
CA VAL A 148 28.44 4.57 -19.70
C VAL A 148 28.91 5.25 -20.99
N LEU A 149 27.98 5.84 -21.77
CA LEU A 149 28.29 6.57 -22.99
C LEU A 149 29.18 7.80 -22.70
N ASP A 150 28.84 8.59 -21.70
CA ASP A 150 29.59 9.78 -21.30
C ASP A 150 30.99 9.41 -20.79
N ALA A 151 31.11 8.32 -20.04
CA ALA A 151 32.42 7.82 -19.59
C ALA A 151 33.30 7.31 -20.76
N LEU A 152 32.68 6.75 -21.79
CA LEU A 152 33.40 6.33 -23.01
C LEU A 152 33.87 7.57 -23.79
N ALA A 153 33.06 8.61 -23.88
CA ALA A 153 33.40 9.86 -24.55
C ALA A 153 34.46 10.67 -23.79
N ALA A 154 34.41 10.65 -22.45
CA ALA A 154 35.38 11.33 -21.58
C ALA A 154 36.80 10.74 -21.68
N ASN A 155 37.02 9.61 -22.34
CA ASN A 155 38.34 8.99 -22.50
C ASN A 155 38.77 8.95 -23.97
N PRO A 156 39.33 10.04 -24.51
CA PRO A 156 39.69 10.18 -25.93
C PRO A 156 40.75 9.18 -26.39
N ASP A 157 41.56 8.62 -25.49
CA ASP A 157 42.60 7.64 -25.81
C ASP A 157 42.02 6.23 -26.03
N SER A 158 40.76 5.98 -25.60
CA SER A 158 40.10 4.69 -25.82
C SER A 158 39.65 4.49 -27.27
N ALA A 159 39.42 3.25 -27.69
CA ALA A 159 38.91 2.95 -29.03
C ALA A 159 37.52 3.62 -29.24
N ALA A 160 36.62 3.52 -28.26
CA ALA A 160 35.31 4.19 -28.29
C ALA A 160 35.42 5.72 -28.30
N GLY A 161 36.28 6.29 -27.45
CA GLY A 161 36.48 7.74 -27.37
C GLY A 161 36.99 8.34 -28.69
N ARG A 162 37.89 7.64 -29.40
CA ARG A 162 38.37 8.07 -30.73
C ARG A 162 37.24 8.08 -31.76
N ILE A 163 36.37 7.08 -31.74
CA ILE A 163 35.19 6.99 -32.65
C ILE A 163 34.20 8.12 -32.35
N LEU A 164 33.91 8.38 -31.08
CA LEU A 164 33.00 9.42 -30.64
C LEU A 164 33.54 10.84 -30.94
N ASN A 165 34.85 11.05 -30.77
CA ASN A 165 35.50 12.31 -31.12
C ASN A 165 35.47 12.58 -32.63
N LEU A 166 35.63 11.56 -33.47
CA LEU A 166 35.51 11.68 -34.93
C LEU A 166 34.06 12.06 -35.32
N ALA A 167 33.07 11.68 -34.52
CA ALA A 167 31.68 12.02 -34.70
C ALA A 167 31.29 13.38 -34.04
N HIS A 168 32.25 14.14 -33.50
CA HIS A 168 32.07 15.42 -32.81
C HIS A 168 31.09 15.32 -31.58
N PHE A 169 31.05 14.15 -30.94
CA PHE A 169 30.28 13.97 -29.70
C PHE A 169 31.12 14.45 -28.51
N GLU A 170 30.73 15.55 -27.89
CA GLU A 170 31.34 16.02 -26.64
C GLU A 170 30.47 15.57 -25.44
N PRO A 171 31.10 14.90 -24.41
CA PRO A 171 30.37 14.54 -23.20
C PRO A 171 29.87 15.80 -22.49
N GLN A 172 28.67 15.74 -21.90
CA GLN A 172 28.16 16.82 -21.04
C GLN A 172 29.00 16.85 -19.75
N ALA A 173 30.07 17.63 -19.76
CA ALA A 173 30.94 17.78 -18.61
C ALA A 173 30.41 18.82 -17.63
N ASN A 174 29.98 18.36 -16.44
CA ASN A 174 29.99 19.22 -15.25
C ASN A 174 31.41 19.18 -14.65
N PRO A 175 32.07 20.31 -14.36
CA PRO A 175 33.43 20.33 -13.83
C PRO A 175 33.48 19.88 -12.36
N PRO A 176 34.53 19.13 -11.95
CA PRO A 176 34.68 18.62 -10.59
C PRO A 176 35.01 19.72 -9.58
N GLY A 177 34.19 19.83 -8.52
CA GLY A 177 34.49 20.65 -7.37
C GLY A 177 35.50 19.96 -6.44
N GLY A 178 36.80 20.33 -6.55
CA GLY A 178 37.82 19.97 -5.57
C GLY A 178 38.26 21.22 -4.76
N PRO A 179 38.65 21.08 -3.46
CA PRO A 179 38.95 22.19 -2.59
C PRO A 179 40.39 22.70 -2.76
N GLY A 180 40.51 23.97 -3.07
CA GLY A 180 41.66 24.81 -2.66
C GLY A 180 42.80 25.03 -3.64
N HIS A 181 42.70 26.12 -4.47
CA HIS A 181 43.83 26.99 -4.80
C HIS A 181 43.37 28.43 -5.08
N PRO A 182 44.19 29.49 -4.84
CA PRO A 182 43.78 30.88 -4.85
C PRO A 182 43.58 31.46 -6.27
N PRO A 183 42.84 32.55 -6.41
CA PRO A 183 42.26 33.01 -7.67
C PRO A 183 43.31 33.67 -8.61
N HIS A 184 43.31 33.30 -9.86
CA HIS A 184 43.82 34.07 -10.97
C HIS A 184 42.67 34.78 -11.69
N PRO A 185 42.82 36.05 -12.08
CA PRO A 185 41.73 36.83 -12.67
C PRO A 185 41.63 36.62 -14.18
N GLY A 186 40.46 36.33 -14.65
CA GLY A 186 40.06 36.41 -16.05
C GLY A 186 39.64 35.11 -16.71
N GLY A 187 38.44 34.72 -16.47
CA GLY A 187 37.72 33.67 -17.20
C GLY A 187 36.24 33.74 -16.84
N GLU A 188 35.40 34.16 -17.75
CA GLU A 188 33.96 34.31 -17.53
C GLU A 188 33.37 32.92 -17.26
N HIS A 189 32.97 32.67 -16.03
CA HIS A 189 32.15 31.56 -15.67
C HIS A 189 30.80 31.71 -16.40
N SER A 190 30.45 30.78 -17.29
CA SER A 190 29.07 30.60 -17.76
C SER A 190 28.25 30.05 -16.60
N THR A 191 27.72 30.94 -15.79
CA THR A 191 26.59 30.69 -14.92
C THR A 191 25.46 30.16 -15.78
N PRO A 192 24.64 29.18 -15.29
CA PRO A 192 23.41 28.81 -15.99
C PRO A 192 22.64 30.11 -16.29
N PRO A 193 21.93 30.20 -17.43
CA PRO A 193 21.31 31.47 -17.82
C PRO A 193 20.49 31.98 -16.66
N LYS A 194 20.91 33.11 -16.08
CA LYS A 194 20.11 33.80 -15.10
C LYS A 194 18.88 34.26 -15.85
N HIS A 195 17.79 33.58 -15.63
CA HIS A 195 16.50 34.08 -16.07
C HIS A 195 16.26 35.43 -15.39
N ASP A 196 15.68 36.37 -16.10
CA ASP A 196 15.34 37.71 -15.53
C ASP A 196 14.13 37.63 -14.56
N THR A 197 13.99 36.51 -13.81
CA THR A 197 12.87 36.18 -12.92
C THR A 197 13.35 35.70 -11.55
N PRO A 198 14.18 36.47 -10.82
CA PRO A 198 14.82 35.99 -9.59
C PRO A 198 13.84 35.74 -8.44
N THR A 199 12.70 36.43 -8.38
CA THR A 199 11.67 36.20 -7.34
C THR A 199 10.87 34.97 -7.65
N LEU A 200 10.46 34.75 -8.90
CA LEU A 200 9.72 33.55 -9.35
C LEU A 200 10.60 32.31 -9.16
N ASP A 201 11.83 32.32 -9.62
CA ASP A 201 12.76 31.20 -9.54
C ASP A 201 13.05 30.75 -8.09
N LYS A 202 12.91 31.67 -7.10
CA LYS A 202 13.06 31.36 -5.70
C LYS A 202 11.89 30.56 -5.10
N TYR A 203 10.69 30.75 -5.62
CA TYR A 203 9.45 30.17 -5.10
C TYR A 203 8.77 29.23 -6.09
N SER A 204 9.50 28.81 -7.11
CA SER A 204 8.99 27.91 -8.11
C SER A 204 10.02 26.87 -8.53
N ARG A 205 9.54 25.83 -9.20
CA ARG A 205 10.36 24.78 -9.80
C ARG A 205 10.21 24.85 -11.31
N ASP A 206 11.31 25.06 -12.02
CA ASP A 206 11.30 25.06 -13.49
C ASP A 206 11.24 23.63 -14.02
N LEU A 207 10.07 23.24 -14.57
CA LEU A 207 9.85 21.89 -15.10
C LEU A 207 10.55 21.70 -16.44
N THR A 208 10.68 22.78 -17.26
CA THR A 208 11.35 22.67 -18.56
C THR A 208 12.86 22.45 -18.41
N ASP A 209 13.49 23.11 -17.44
CA ASP A 209 14.91 22.89 -17.14
C ASP A 209 15.15 21.48 -16.54
N LEU A 210 14.21 21.01 -15.75
CA LEU A 210 14.26 19.62 -15.25
C LEU A 210 14.08 18.60 -16.38
N ALA A 211 13.20 18.88 -17.36
CA ALA A 211 13.04 18.06 -18.55
C ALA A 211 14.35 17.99 -19.36
N ARG A 212 14.98 19.14 -19.62
CA ARG A 212 16.29 19.21 -20.31
C ARG A 212 17.38 18.47 -19.57
N ALA A 213 17.34 18.46 -18.24
CA ALA A 213 18.28 17.73 -17.39
C ALA A 213 17.94 16.22 -17.26
N GLY A 214 16.90 15.70 -17.92
CA GLY A 214 16.46 14.31 -17.82
C GLY A 214 15.98 13.88 -16.42
N ARG A 215 15.49 14.84 -15.62
CA ARG A 215 15.07 14.62 -14.24
C ARG A 215 13.57 14.43 -14.07
N ILE A 216 12.81 14.50 -15.15
CA ILE A 216 11.36 14.23 -15.18
C ILE A 216 11.13 12.74 -15.44
N ASP A 217 10.11 12.20 -14.81
CA ASP A 217 9.65 10.83 -15.04
C ASP A 217 9.03 10.70 -16.45
N PRO A 218 9.18 9.56 -17.12
CA PRO A 218 8.52 9.34 -18.39
C PRO A 218 7.00 9.37 -18.21
N VAL A 219 6.32 10.20 -19.01
CA VAL A 219 4.87 10.33 -18.97
C VAL A 219 4.25 9.38 -20.00
N ILE A 220 3.46 8.43 -19.52
CA ILE A 220 2.88 7.35 -20.33
C ILE A 220 1.36 7.45 -20.31
N GLY A 221 0.73 7.25 -21.47
CA GLY A 221 -0.73 7.16 -21.62
C GLY A 221 -1.49 8.46 -21.39
N ARG A 222 -0.82 9.63 -21.53
CA ARG A 222 -1.41 10.97 -21.36
C ARG A 222 -1.28 11.88 -22.58
N ASP A 223 -0.93 11.32 -23.73
CA ASP A 223 -0.68 12.07 -24.96
C ASP A 223 -1.88 12.93 -25.37
N GLU A 224 -3.09 12.39 -25.28
CA GLU A 224 -4.32 13.11 -25.64
C GLU A 224 -4.52 14.36 -24.75
N GLN A 225 -4.32 14.23 -23.43
CA GLN A 225 -4.48 15.33 -22.49
C GLN A 225 -3.37 16.38 -22.66
N ILE A 226 -2.15 15.96 -22.98
CA ILE A 226 -1.04 16.87 -23.31
C ILE A 226 -1.35 17.62 -24.59
N GLU A 227 -1.83 16.97 -25.65
CA GLU A 227 -2.24 17.62 -26.91
C GLU A 227 -3.38 18.61 -26.68
N GLN A 228 -4.40 18.25 -25.90
CA GLN A 228 -5.47 19.15 -25.51
C GLN A 228 -4.95 20.38 -24.76
N ALA A 229 -3.96 20.20 -23.85
CA ALA A 229 -3.35 21.32 -23.14
C ALA A 229 -2.59 22.25 -24.10
N ILE A 230 -1.84 21.71 -25.06
CA ILE A 230 -1.14 22.45 -26.09
C ILE A 230 -2.15 23.22 -26.97
N GLU A 231 -3.24 22.56 -27.41
CA GLU A 231 -4.31 23.19 -28.15
C GLU A 231 -4.90 24.39 -27.40
N VAL A 232 -5.27 24.19 -26.12
CA VAL A 232 -5.86 25.25 -25.30
C VAL A 232 -4.88 26.41 -25.12
N LEU A 233 -3.61 26.17 -24.81
CA LEU A 233 -2.57 27.21 -24.68
C LEU A 233 -2.35 27.99 -25.96
N SER A 234 -2.61 27.39 -27.13
CA SER A 234 -2.46 28.02 -28.44
C SER A 234 -3.65 28.89 -28.84
N ARG A 235 -4.76 28.87 -28.12
CA ARG A 235 -5.99 29.63 -28.42
C ARG A 235 -5.80 31.12 -28.08
N ARG A 236 -6.52 31.97 -28.80
CA ARG A 236 -6.57 33.41 -28.55
C ARG A 236 -7.38 33.78 -27.29
N GLY A 237 -8.36 32.98 -26.93
CA GLY A 237 -9.20 33.17 -25.76
C GLY A 237 -9.49 31.83 -25.07
N LYS A 238 -9.77 31.82 -23.78
CA LYS A 238 -9.82 30.59 -22.95
C LYS A 238 -8.55 29.77 -23.12
N ASN A 239 -7.42 30.45 -23.04
CA ASN A 239 -6.08 29.89 -23.26
C ASN A 239 -5.38 29.38 -22.00
N ASN A 240 -6.09 29.26 -20.91
CA ASN A 240 -5.59 28.68 -19.64
C ASN A 240 -6.26 27.31 -19.42
N PRO A 241 -5.56 26.20 -19.63
CA PRO A 241 -6.10 24.88 -19.33
C PRO A 241 -6.20 24.66 -17.83
N VAL A 242 -7.28 24.00 -17.38
CA VAL A 242 -7.40 23.47 -16.03
C VAL A 242 -7.57 21.96 -16.12
N LEU A 243 -6.61 21.24 -15.56
CA LEU A 243 -6.66 19.79 -15.45
C LEU A 243 -7.60 19.41 -14.30
N VAL A 244 -8.73 18.80 -14.65
CA VAL A 244 -9.79 18.47 -13.71
C VAL A 244 -9.89 16.96 -13.57
N GLY A 245 -9.69 16.45 -12.37
CA GLY A 245 -9.74 15.01 -12.08
C GLY A 245 -9.49 14.74 -10.61
N ASP A 246 -9.70 13.51 -10.20
CA ASP A 246 -9.51 13.10 -8.81
C ASP A 246 -8.05 13.21 -8.34
N ALA A 247 -7.83 13.17 -7.03
CA ALA A 247 -6.47 13.18 -6.46
C ALA A 247 -5.72 11.90 -6.85
N GLY A 248 -4.46 12.02 -7.30
CA GLY A 248 -3.64 10.86 -7.63
C GLY A 248 -3.81 10.29 -9.05
N VAL A 249 -4.68 10.88 -9.91
CA VAL A 249 -4.85 10.41 -11.32
C VAL A 249 -3.72 10.83 -12.26
N GLY A 250 -2.71 11.58 -11.80
CA GLY A 250 -1.56 11.99 -12.59
C GLY A 250 -1.72 13.34 -13.31
N LYS A 251 -2.44 14.30 -12.73
CA LYS A 251 -2.58 15.66 -13.28
C LYS A 251 -1.24 16.37 -13.45
N THR A 252 -0.36 16.28 -12.47
CA THR A 252 0.99 16.88 -12.49
C THR A 252 1.86 16.26 -13.57
N ALA A 253 1.76 14.94 -13.81
CA ALA A 253 2.48 14.25 -14.86
C ALA A 253 2.17 14.81 -16.27
N ILE A 254 0.93 15.24 -16.54
CA ILE A 254 0.55 15.88 -17.83
C ILE A 254 1.33 17.17 -18.04
N VAL A 255 1.54 17.96 -16.98
CA VAL A 255 2.32 19.21 -17.05
C VAL A 255 3.80 18.92 -17.23
N GLU A 256 4.30 17.87 -16.58
CA GLU A 256 5.66 17.38 -16.75
C GLU A 256 5.89 16.89 -18.19
N GLY A 257 4.94 16.13 -18.77
CA GLY A 257 4.98 15.72 -20.17
C GLY A 257 4.92 16.90 -21.15
N LEU A 258 4.14 17.94 -20.84
CA LEU A 258 4.14 19.18 -21.63
C LEU A 258 5.49 19.87 -21.55
N ALA A 259 6.11 19.96 -20.36
CA ALA A 259 7.44 20.54 -20.18
C ALA A 259 8.50 19.77 -20.97
N GLN A 260 8.36 18.45 -21.07
CA GLN A 260 9.22 17.60 -21.90
C GLN A 260 9.07 17.93 -23.38
N ARG A 261 7.84 17.96 -23.91
CA ARG A 261 7.60 18.33 -25.32
C ARG A 261 8.09 19.75 -25.66
N LEU A 262 7.97 20.69 -24.71
CA LEU A 262 8.56 22.04 -24.86
C LEU A 262 10.09 22.00 -24.89
N ALA A 263 10.72 21.18 -24.06
CA ALA A 263 12.17 21.03 -24.04
C ALA A 263 12.70 20.37 -25.31
N ASP A 264 11.96 19.40 -25.85
CA ASP A 264 12.28 18.65 -27.08
C ASP A 264 11.91 19.43 -28.37
N GLY A 265 11.16 20.54 -28.25
CA GLY A 265 10.71 21.35 -29.40
C GLY A 265 9.52 20.75 -30.16
N GLU A 266 8.84 19.76 -29.57
CA GLU A 266 7.66 19.08 -30.15
C GLU A 266 6.35 19.86 -29.89
N VAL A 267 6.40 21.17 -30.07
CA VAL A 267 5.27 22.08 -29.86
C VAL A 267 5.11 23.05 -31.00
N PRO A 268 3.92 23.65 -31.25
CA PRO A 268 3.71 24.68 -32.23
C PRO A 268 4.61 25.92 -32.03
N GLU A 269 4.96 26.64 -33.12
CA GLU A 269 5.86 27.80 -33.08
C GLU A 269 5.48 28.88 -32.05
N ASN A 270 4.19 29.06 -31.76
CA ASN A 270 3.69 30.04 -30.79
C ASN A 270 3.96 29.63 -29.32
N LEU A 271 4.33 28.39 -29.07
CA LEU A 271 4.74 27.90 -27.76
C LEU A 271 6.23 27.59 -27.69
N ALA A 272 6.94 27.60 -28.81
CA ALA A 272 8.37 27.31 -28.86
C ALA A 272 9.17 28.32 -28.03
N GLY A 273 10.13 27.82 -27.28
CA GLY A 273 10.97 28.64 -26.38
C GLY A 273 10.32 29.10 -25.07
N ARG A 274 9.07 28.72 -24.80
CA ARG A 274 8.44 28.92 -23.49
C ARG A 274 8.94 27.92 -22.46
N ARG A 275 8.93 28.34 -21.19
CA ARG A 275 9.23 27.47 -20.05
C ARG A 275 8.02 27.32 -19.14
N VAL A 276 7.86 26.15 -18.55
CA VAL A 276 6.82 25.83 -17.57
C VAL A 276 7.41 25.87 -16.17
N VAL A 277 6.82 26.70 -15.33
CA VAL A 277 7.29 26.94 -13.96
C VAL A 277 6.20 26.57 -12.98
N ALA A 278 6.44 25.59 -12.12
CA ALA A 278 5.51 25.17 -11.09
C ALA A 278 5.65 26.06 -9.85
N LEU A 279 4.63 26.87 -9.56
CA LEU A 279 4.62 27.79 -8.42
C LEU A 279 4.29 27.04 -7.12
N ASP A 280 5.18 27.14 -6.13
CA ASP A 280 4.96 26.60 -4.78
C ASP A 280 4.38 27.71 -3.88
N LEU A 281 3.07 27.71 -3.72
CA LEU A 281 2.37 28.66 -2.86
C LEU A 281 2.71 28.47 -1.38
N THR A 282 3.04 27.23 -0.96
CA THR A 282 3.44 26.95 0.41
C THR A 282 4.79 27.57 0.73
N ALA A 283 5.73 27.53 -0.22
CA ALA A 283 7.03 28.18 -0.09
C ALA A 283 6.91 29.73 -0.07
N VAL A 284 5.96 30.31 -0.81
CA VAL A 284 5.70 31.76 -0.76
C VAL A 284 5.18 32.18 0.61
N LEU A 285 4.31 31.38 1.24
CA LEU A 285 3.77 31.61 2.59
C LEU A 285 4.79 31.33 3.68
N ALA A 286 5.71 30.41 3.49
CA ALA A 286 6.67 30.00 4.50
C ALA A 286 7.57 31.16 4.95
N GLY A 287 7.67 31.36 6.26
CA GLY A 287 8.53 32.39 6.88
C GLY A 287 8.02 33.84 6.78
N THR A 288 6.77 34.04 6.32
CA THR A 288 6.14 35.38 6.42
C THR A 288 5.67 35.60 7.87
N ARG A 289 6.23 36.65 8.53
CA ARG A 289 5.80 36.99 9.89
C ARG A 289 4.70 38.05 9.89
N TYR A 290 4.60 38.82 8.84
CA TYR A 290 3.64 39.89 8.66
C TYR A 290 2.89 39.75 7.34
N ARG A 291 1.68 40.23 7.32
CA ARG A 291 0.80 40.23 6.14
C ARG A 291 1.44 40.88 4.92
N GLY A 292 2.20 42.00 5.11
CA GLY A 292 2.87 42.71 4.03
C GLY A 292 3.96 41.90 3.33
N ASP A 293 4.63 40.98 4.03
CA ASP A 293 5.72 40.18 3.46
C ASP A 293 5.22 39.23 2.35
N PHE A 294 4.04 38.63 2.55
CA PHE A 294 3.40 37.78 1.55
C PHE A 294 2.94 38.58 0.32
N GLU A 295 2.28 39.75 0.57
CA GLU A 295 1.82 40.64 -0.50
C GLU A 295 3.01 41.15 -1.34
N GLU A 296 4.12 41.50 -0.72
CA GLU A 296 5.33 41.94 -1.43
C GLU A 296 5.91 40.82 -2.32
N ARG A 297 6.04 39.60 -1.80
CA ARG A 297 6.54 38.44 -2.58
C ARG A 297 5.63 38.12 -3.76
N MET A 298 4.32 38.07 -3.51
CA MET A 298 3.36 37.77 -4.54
C MET A 298 3.31 38.83 -5.64
N ASN A 299 3.38 40.11 -5.24
CA ASN A 299 3.47 41.22 -6.20
C ASN A 299 4.75 41.12 -7.05
N GLY A 300 5.89 40.79 -6.43
CA GLY A 300 7.14 40.55 -7.16
C GLY A 300 7.02 39.45 -8.19
N ILE A 301 6.46 38.29 -7.82
CA ILE A 301 6.19 37.18 -8.73
C ILE A 301 5.26 37.61 -9.87
N MET A 302 4.18 38.32 -9.55
CA MET A 302 3.20 38.79 -10.54
C MET A 302 3.81 39.80 -11.52
N GLU A 303 4.69 40.65 -11.07
CA GLU A 303 5.38 41.65 -11.93
C GLU A 303 6.34 40.92 -12.88
N GLU A 304 7.12 39.96 -12.40
CA GLU A 304 8.02 39.16 -13.23
C GLU A 304 7.26 38.35 -14.30
N VAL A 305 6.11 37.73 -13.93
CA VAL A 305 5.27 37.01 -14.88
C VAL A 305 4.65 37.93 -15.95
N ARG A 306 4.26 39.16 -15.56
CA ARG A 306 3.69 40.13 -16.48
C ARG A 306 4.72 40.71 -17.47
N THR A 307 5.98 40.82 -17.06
CA THR A 307 7.07 41.31 -17.91
C THR A 307 7.50 40.25 -18.94
N HIS A 308 7.17 38.97 -18.70
CA HIS A 308 7.55 37.84 -19.56
C HIS A 308 6.37 37.02 -20.07
N PRO A 309 5.30 37.63 -20.65
CA PRO A 309 4.05 36.90 -20.98
C PRO A 309 4.24 35.86 -22.08
N ASP A 310 5.23 36.08 -22.97
CA ASP A 310 5.46 35.20 -24.14
C ASP A 310 6.50 34.09 -23.85
N SER A 311 7.18 34.11 -22.70
CA SER A 311 8.21 33.13 -22.37
C SER A 311 7.86 32.23 -21.19
N LEU A 312 6.81 32.56 -20.43
CA LEU A 312 6.45 31.86 -19.20
C LEU A 312 5.05 31.24 -19.28
N ILE A 313 4.96 30.02 -18.77
CA ILE A 313 3.70 29.30 -18.46
C ILE A 313 3.78 28.94 -16.96
N VAL A 314 2.88 29.46 -16.15
CA VAL A 314 2.86 29.19 -14.72
C VAL A 314 1.93 28.02 -14.43
N PHE A 315 2.43 26.96 -13.83
CA PHE A 315 1.63 25.85 -13.31
C PHE A 315 1.27 26.10 -11.84
N ILE A 316 -0.01 25.97 -11.51
CA ILE A 316 -0.54 26.09 -10.16
C ILE A 316 -1.29 24.82 -9.84
N ASP A 317 -0.71 24.00 -8.96
CA ASP A 317 -1.42 22.86 -8.42
C ASP A 317 -2.44 23.32 -7.37
N GLU A 318 -3.50 22.55 -7.18
CA GLU A 318 -4.61 22.95 -6.30
C GLU A 318 -5.12 24.37 -6.54
N LEU A 319 -5.37 24.72 -7.81
CA LEU A 319 -5.78 26.08 -8.23
C LEU A 319 -6.94 26.63 -7.38
N HIS A 320 -7.80 25.79 -6.84
CA HIS A 320 -8.91 26.17 -5.99
C HIS A 320 -8.46 26.87 -4.68
N THR A 321 -7.29 26.59 -4.17
CA THR A 321 -6.74 27.22 -2.95
C THR A 321 -6.50 28.71 -3.17
N VAL A 322 -6.18 29.07 -4.41
CA VAL A 322 -5.90 30.47 -4.81
C VAL A 322 -7.17 31.20 -5.20
N VAL A 323 -8.17 30.52 -5.75
CA VAL A 323 -9.37 31.15 -6.33
C VAL A 323 -10.55 31.10 -5.35
N GLY A 324 -10.64 30.11 -4.47
CA GLY A 324 -11.79 29.79 -3.64
C GLY A 324 -11.85 30.46 -2.27
N ALA A 325 -10.83 31.12 -1.82
CA ALA A 325 -10.68 31.64 -0.46
C ALA A 325 -11.58 32.82 -0.06
N GLY A 326 -12.71 33.01 -0.75
CA GLY A 326 -13.66 34.12 -0.50
C GLY A 326 -14.85 33.82 0.42
N SER A 327 -15.09 32.58 0.87
CA SER A 327 -16.35 32.21 1.53
C SER A 327 -16.27 31.41 2.84
N GLY A 328 -15.09 31.26 3.46
CA GLY A 328 -14.94 30.51 4.70
C GLY A 328 -14.06 31.21 5.73
N SER A 329 -14.52 31.27 6.94
CA SER A 329 -13.83 31.81 8.12
C SER A 329 -12.71 30.84 8.54
N GLY A 330 -11.46 31.08 8.09
CA GLY A 330 -10.31 30.35 8.60
C GLY A 330 -9.07 30.52 7.74
N GLU A 331 -8.03 31.14 8.31
CA GLU A 331 -6.68 31.36 7.82
C GLU A 331 -6.49 32.51 6.81
N GLY A 332 -5.99 33.64 7.32
CA GLY A 332 -5.85 34.96 6.64
C GLY A 332 -4.97 35.01 5.39
N GLY A 333 -4.13 34.03 5.11
CA GLY A 333 -3.18 34.10 3.99
C GLY A 333 -3.76 33.70 2.61
N SER A 334 -4.74 32.82 2.57
CA SER A 334 -5.30 32.32 1.29
C SER A 334 -6.29 33.31 0.65
N LEU A 335 -6.98 34.10 1.46
CA LEU A 335 -7.87 35.19 1.00
C LEU A 335 -7.13 36.27 0.19
N GLU A 336 -5.85 36.49 0.49
CA GLU A 336 -5.05 37.54 -0.11
C GLU A 336 -4.48 37.13 -1.45
N ALA A 337 -4.00 35.90 -1.58
CA ALA A 337 -3.55 35.35 -2.84
C ALA A 337 -4.66 35.39 -3.92
N SER A 338 -5.89 35.05 -3.52
CA SER A 338 -7.04 35.12 -4.40
C SER A 338 -7.33 36.52 -4.93
N ASN A 339 -7.28 37.53 -4.06
CA ASN A 339 -7.54 38.93 -4.42
C ASN A 339 -6.47 39.51 -5.35
N MET A 340 -5.23 38.99 -5.31
CA MET A 340 -4.13 39.43 -6.15
C MET A 340 -4.09 38.73 -7.51
N LEU A 341 -4.26 37.40 -7.54
CA LEU A 341 -4.18 36.59 -8.75
C LEU A 341 -5.44 36.66 -9.61
N LYS A 342 -6.62 36.71 -8.99
CA LYS A 342 -7.91 36.73 -9.70
C LYS A 342 -8.04 37.87 -10.73
N PRO A 343 -7.66 39.12 -10.44
CA PRO A 343 -7.70 40.20 -11.45
C PRO A 343 -6.75 39.99 -12.62
N ALA A 344 -5.53 39.46 -12.37
CA ALA A 344 -4.55 39.20 -13.44
C ALA A 344 -5.00 38.03 -14.32
N LEU A 345 -5.52 36.97 -13.74
CA LEU A 345 -6.14 35.85 -14.48
C LEU A 345 -7.33 36.30 -15.29
N ALA A 346 -8.21 37.13 -14.71
CA ALA A 346 -9.39 37.66 -15.42
C ALA A 346 -9.02 38.58 -16.58
N ARG A 347 -7.93 39.35 -16.51
CA ARG A 347 -7.45 40.21 -17.60
C ARG A 347 -6.66 39.45 -18.68
N GLY A 348 -6.18 38.21 -18.38
CA GLY A 348 -5.38 37.40 -19.30
C GLY A 348 -3.94 37.90 -19.42
N GLU A 349 -3.40 38.46 -18.36
CA GLU A 349 -2.03 39.00 -18.27
C GLU A 349 -0.97 37.90 -18.09
N MET A 350 -1.40 36.65 -17.95
CA MET A 350 -0.53 35.48 -17.72
C MET A 350 -1.10 34.22 -18.33
N HIS A 351 -0.22 33.32 -18.76
CA HIS A 351 -0.58 31.96 -19.15
C HIS A 351 -0.48 31.04 -17.96
N VAL A 352 -1.57 30.39 -17.60
CA VAL A 352 -1.65 29.52 -16.43
C VAL A 352 -2.20 28.16 -16.79
N ILE A 353 -1.55 27.14 -16.29
CA ILE A 353 -2.10 25.78 -16.22
C ILE A 353 -2.53 25.55 -14.78
N GLY A 354 -3.79 25.22 -14.55
CA GLY A 354 -4.27 24.84 -13.21
C GLY A 354 -4.50 23.35 -13.11
N ALA A 355 -4.38 22.80 -11.89
CA ALA A 355 -4.86 21.47 -11.56
C ALA A 355 -5.82 21.56 -10.37
N THR A 356 -6.92 20.81 -10.40
CA THR A 356 -7.91 20.76 -9.31
C THR A 356 -8.82 19.54 -9.44
N THR A 357 -9.66 19.29 -8.43
CA THR A 357 -10.71 18.27 -8.53
C THR A 357 -11.96 18.81 -9.24
N LEU A 358 -12.84 17.90 -9.70
CA LEU A 358 -14.07 18.28 -10.38
C LEU A 358 -15.02 19.06 -9.46
N GLU A 359 -15.08 18.68 -8.20
CA GLU A 359 -15.93 19.33 -7.20
C GLU A 359 -15.46 20.77 -6.93
N GLU A 360 -14.15 20.95 -6.72
CA GLU A 360 -13.54 22.25 -6.45
C GLU A 360 -13.63 23.18 -7.70
N TYR A 361 -13.45 22.60 -8.90
CA TYR A 361 -13.63 23.34 -10.14
C TYR A 361 -15.05 23.91 -10.24
N ARG A 362 -16.07 23.10 -9.99
CA ARG A 362 -17.48 23.52 -10.01
C ARG A 362 -17.80 24.54 -8.93
N ARG A 363 -17.22 24.36 -7.72
CA ARG A 363 -17.47 25.24 -6.57
C ARG A 363 -16.84 26.61 -6.73
N HIS A 364 -15.62 26.70 -7.25
CA HIS A 364 -14.79 27.92 -7.21
C HIS A 364 -14.54 28.59 -8.54
N ILE A 365 -14.46 27.84 -9.65
CA ILE A 365 -14.08 28.39 -10.94
C ILE A 365 -15.29 28.54 -11.86
N GLU A 366 -16.11 27.50 -12.00
CA GLU A 366 -17.26 27.50 -12.90
C GLU A 366 -18.31 28.54 -12.53
N LYS A 367 -18.54 28.76 -11.22
CA LYS A 367 -19.49 29.77 -10.72
C LYS A 367 -19.02 31.20 -10.93
N ASP A 368 -17.72 31.42 -11.13
CA ASP A 368 -17.18 32.77 -11.40
C ASP A 368 -17.16 33.07 -12.91
N ALA A 369 -18.07 33.91 -13.35
CA ALA A 369 -18.20 34.26 -14.78
C ALA A 369 -16.93 34.88 -15.37
N ALA A 370 -16.07 35.52 -14.61
CA ALA A 370 -14.84 36.11 -15.11
C ALA A 370 -13.76 35.05 -15.36
N LEU A 371 -13.64 34.09 -14.46
CA LEU A 371 -12.71 32.96 -14.56
C LEU A 371 -13.17 31.93 -15.58
N ALA A 372 -14.46 31.57 -15.60
CA ALA A 372 -15.04 30.62 -16.55
C ALA A 372 -14.85 31.04 -18.04
N ARG A 373 -14.66 32.34 -18.30
CA ARG A 373 -14.35 32.85 -19.65
C ARG A 373 -12.87 32.73 -20.03
N ARG A 374 -12.00 32.47 -19.10
CA ARG A 374 -10.53 32.40 -19.29
C ARG A 374 -9.98 31.00 -19.17
N PHE A 375 -10.61 30.18 -18.35
CA PHE A 375 -10.20 28.80 -18.12
C PHE A 375 -10.98 27.82 -19.02
N GLN A 376 -10.26 26.82 -19.50
CA GLN A 376 -10.84 25.69 -20.25
C GLN A 376 -10.55 24.39 -19.46
N PRO A 377 -11.59 23.70 -18.98
CA PRO A 377 -11.37 22.43 -18.29
C PRO A 377 -10.95 21.34 -19.29
N ILE A 378 -9.98 20.54 -18.87
CA ILE A 378 -9.53 19.30 -19.51
C ILE A 378 -9.77 18.20 -18.48
N LEU A 379 -10.62 17.23 -18.84
CA LEU A 379 -10.91 16.11 -17.94
C LEU A 379 -9.75 15.12 -17.95
N VAL A 380 -9.28 14.78 -16.76
CA VAL A 380 -8.24 13.78 -16.53
C VAL A 380 -8.88 12.58 -15.86
N PRO A 381 -9.27 11.54 -16.60
CA PRO A 381 -9.87 10.34 -16.03
C PRO A 381 -8.81 9.50 -15.32
N GLU A 382 -9.27 8.64 -14.41
CA GLU A 382 -8.44 7.57 -13.86
C GLU A 382 -7.94 6.68 -15.02
N PRO A 383 -6.63 6.33 -15.06
CA PRO A 383 -6.12 5.45 -16.11
C PRO A 383 -6.67 4.04 -15.94
N THR A 384 -6.74 3.29 -17.02
CA THR A 384 -7.13 1.88 -16.96
C THR A 384 -6.07 1.04 -16.26
N VAL A 385 -6.43 -0.17 -15.84
CA VAL A 385 -5.48 -1.16 -15.29
C VAL A 385 -4.34 -1.40 -16.27
N ALA A 386 -4.63 -1.54 -17.57
CA ALA A 386 -3.63 -1.76 -18.61
C ALA A 386 -2.65 -0.57 -18.73
N ASP A 387 -3.18 0.66 -18.80
CA ASP A 387 -2.35 1.87 -18.88
C ASP A 387 -1.47 2.03 -17.62
N THR A 388 -2.02 1.68 -16.45
CA THR A 388 -1.29 1.76 -15.20
C THR A 388 -0.14 0.77 -15.13
N VAL A 389 -0.30 -0.44 -15.67
CA VAL A 389 0.81 -1.41 -15.77
C VAL A 389 1.94 -0.84 -16.64
N GLU A 390 1.63 -0.19 -17.76
CA GLU A 390 2.65 0.45 -18.60
C GLU A 390 3.32 1.64 -17.88
N ILE A 391 2.57 2.43 -17.10
CA ILE A 391 3.13 3.50 -16.25
C ILE A 391 4.11 2.90 -15.23
N LEU A 392 3.74 1.82 -14.53
CA LEU A 392 4.63 1.17 -13.57
C LEU A 392 5.88 0.61 -14.22
N ARG A 393 5.78 0.04 -15.44
CA ARG A 393 6.94 -0.42 -16.20
C ARG A 393 7.89 0.73 -16.54
N GLY A 394 7.34 1.89 -16.91
CA GLY A 394 8.17 3.08 -17.18
C GLY A 394 8.88 3.64 -15.94
N LEU A 395 8.30 3.43 -14.75
CA LEU A 395 8.87 3.87 -13.47
C LEU A 395 9.76 2.81 -12.80
N GLN A 396 9.71 1.56 -13.27
CA GLN A 396 10.34 0.40 -12.65
C GLN A 396 11.82 0.62 -12.37
N ASP A 397 12.59 1.04 -13.35
CA ASP A 397 14.04 1.22 -13.24
C ASP A 397 14.44 2.19 -12.13
N ARG A 398 13.66 3.26 -11.92
CA ARG A 398 13.91 4.25 -10.87
C ARG A 398 13.66 3.70 -9.47
N TYR A 399 12.55 2.96 -9.30
CA TYR A 399 12.23 2.33 -8.01
C TYR A 399 13.18 1.18 -7.70
N GLU A 400 13.58 0.38 -8.70
CA GLU A 400 14.61 -0.66 -8.57
C GLU A 400 15.95 -0.09 -8.12
N ALA A 401 16.35 1.03 -8.72
CA ALA A 401 17.57 1.72 -8.36
C ALA A 401 17.51 2.31 -6.94
N HIS A 402 16.37 2.94 -6.58
CA HIS A 402 16.20 3.55 -5.26
C HIS A 402 16.25 2.52 -4.14
N HIS A 403 15.50 1.43 -4.27
CA HIS A 403 15.41 0.39 -3.24
C HIS A 403 16.47 -0.70 -3.37
N GLN A 404 17.23 -0.74 -4.48
CA GLN A 404 18.21 -1.79 -4.79
C GLN A 404 17.57 -3.19 -4.78
N VAL A 405 16.39 -3.31 -5.36
CA VAL A 405 15.62 -4.54 -5.56
C VAL A 405 15.26 -4.68 -7.03
N ARG A 406 14.66 -5.79 -7.41
CA ARG A 406 14.11 -6.02 -8.75
C ARG A 406 12.64 -6.36 -8.62
N TYR A 407 11.77 -5.72 -9.43
CA TYR A 407 10.36 -6.07 -9.49
C TYR A 407 10.11 -7.11 -10.57
N THR A 408 9.42 -8.19 -10.20
CA THR A 408 8.97 -9.14 -11.22
C THR A 408 7.78 -8.54 -11.99
N PRO A 409 7.57 -8.91 -13.28
CA PRO A 409 6.41 -8.46 -14.04
C PRO A 409 5.07 -8.78 -13.35
N GLU A 410 5.01 -9.92 -12.66
CA GLU A 410 3.86 -10.35 -11.88
C GLU A 410 3.62 -9.45 -10.65
N ALA A 411 4.68 -8.91 -10.04
CA ALA A 411 4.56 -7.97 -8.93
C ALA A 411 3.97 -6.64 -9.38
N LEU A 412 4.37 -6.12 -10.56
CA LEU A 412 3.81 -4.90 -11.12
C LEU A 412 2.32 -5.08 -11.47
N LEU A 413 1.98 -6.20 -12.11
CA LEU A 413 0.59 -6.53 -12.40
C LEU A 413 -0.24 -6.65 -11.12
N ALA A 414 0.27 -7.39 -10.13
CA ALA A 414 -0.39 -7.54 -8.83
C ALA A 414 -0.58 -6.19 -8.12
N ALA A 415 0.41 -5.27 -8.19
CA ALA A 415 0.27 -3.94 -7.59
C ALA A 415 -0.91 -3.16 -8.18
N VAL A 416 -1.13 -3.25 -9.49
CA VAL A 416 -2.25 -2.58 -10.15
C VAL A 416 -3.57 -3.27 -9.83
N GLU A 417 -3.69 -4.56 -10.08
CA GLU A 417 -4.94 -5.31 -9.90
C GLU A 417 -5.42 -5.32 -8.44
N LEU A 418 -4.49 -5.56 -7.49
CA LEU A 418 -4.83 -5.59 -6.09
C LEU A 418 -5.15 -4.22 -5.53
N SER A 419 -4.44 -3.17 -5.97
CA SER A 419 -4.79 -1.80 -5.57
C SER A 419 -6.14 -1.38 -6.12
N ASP A 420 -6.44 -1.72 -7.36
CA ASP A 420 -7.73 -1.40 -7.98
C ASP A 420 -8.89 -2.09 -7.25
N ARG A 421 -8.71 -3.36 -6.93
CA ARG A 421 -9.75 -4.18 -6.30
C ARG A 421 -9.96 -3.87 -4.80
N TYR A 422 -8.88 -3.60 -4.04
CA TYR A 422 -8.94 -3.56 -2.57
C TYR A 422 -8.71 -2.17 -1.96
N ILE A 423 -8.12 -1.22 -2.74
CA ILE A 423 -7.90 0.16 -2.29
C ILE A 423 -8.87 1.08 -3.06
N THR A 424 -10.12 1.12 -2.60
CA THR A 424 -11.21 1.82 -3.29
C THR A 424 -11.29 3.32 -2.98
N HIS A 425 -10.60 3.80 -1.95
CA HIS A 425 -10.61 5.20 -1.52
C HIS A 425 -9.54 6.07 -2.18
N ARG A 426 -8.67 5.48 -3.03
CA ARG A 426 -7.62 6.16 -3.81
C ARG A 426 -7.72 5.73 -5.27
N PHE A 427 -7.13 6.52 -6.15
CA PHE A 427 -7.20 6.32 -7.60
C PHE A 427 -5.88 5.82 -8.17
N LEU A 428 -5.95 5.13 -9.31
CA LEU A 428 -4.80 4.79 -10.12
C LEU A 428 -4.25 6.07 -10.80
N PRO A 429 -2.93 6.17 -11.05
CA PRO A 429 -1.87 5.20 -10.76
C PRO A 429 -1.28 5.32 -9.36
N ASP A 430 -1.59 6.38 -8.60
CA ASP A 430 -0.97 6.74 -7.33
C ASP A 430 -0.99 5.59 -6.30
N LYS A 431 -2.15 4.92 -6.13
CA LYS A 431 -2.28 3.77 -5.21
C LYS A 431 -1.39 2.57 -5.60
N ALA A 432 -1.15 2.35 -6.88
CA ALA A 432 -0.31 1.25 -7.36
C ALA A 432 1.19 1.61 -7.24
N ILE A 433 1.56 2.85 -7.52
CA ILE A 433 2.91 3.39 -7.31
C ILE A 433 3.31 3.29 -5.84
N ASP A 434 2.42 3.67 -4.93
CA ASP A 434 2.62 3.59 -3.49
C ASP A 434 2.87 2.14 -3.02
N LEU A 435 2.18 1.17 -3.62
CA LEU A 435 2.39 -0.25 -3.30
C LEU A 435 3.76 -0.76 -3.74
N ILE A 436 4.23 -0.42 -4.94
CA ILE A 436 5.56 -0.86 -5.39
C ILE A 436 6.66 -0.19 -4.56
N ASP A 437 6.50 1.09 -4.20
CA ASP A 437 7.42 1.81 -3.33
C ASP A 437 7.54 1.14 -1.96
N GLN A 438 6.41 0.85 -1.32
CA GLN A 438 6.37 0.14 -0.03
C GLN A 438 6.91 -1.29 -0.13
N ALA A 439 6.63 -2.01 -1.22
CA ALA A 439 7.13 -3.36 -1.45
C ALA A 439 8.66 -3.38 -1.55
N GLY A 440 9.22 -2.47 -2.34
CA GLY A 440 10.66 -2.31 -2.49
C GLY A 440 11.35 -1.99 -1.17
N ALA A 441 10.83 -1.00 -0.44
CA ALA A 441 11.35 -0.61 0.87
C ALA A 441 11.33 -1.78 1.87
N ARG A 442 10.22 -2.52 1.91
CA ARG A 442 10.04 -3.65 2.84
C ARG A 442 10.96 -4.83 2.53
N VAL A 443 11.04 -5.22 1.27
CA VAL A 443 11.91 -6.32 0.83
C VAL A 443 13.36 -5.97 1.13
N ARG A 444 13.76 -4.71 0.92
CA ARG A 444 15.08 -4.18 1.28
C ARG A 444 15.35 -4.28 2.79
N LEU A 445 14.40 -3.87 3.64
CA LEU A 445 14.52 -3.98 5.09
C LEU A 445 14.64 -5.44 5.56
N ARG A 446 13.86 -6.34 4.96
CA ARG A 446 13.89 -7.77 5.28
C ARG A 446 15.24 -8.40 4.90
N SER A 447 15.84 -7.97 3.79
CA SER A 447 17.18 -8.41 3.38
C SER A 447 18.29 -7.81 4.23
N GLY A 448 18.11 -6.58 4.74
CA GLY A 448 19.07 -5.89 5.63
C GLY A 448 19.05 -6.35 7.09
N GLY A 449 17.92 -6.90 7.57
CA GLY A 449 17.75 -7.31 8.96
C GLY A 449 18.64 -8.48 9.40
N LYS A 450 19.07 -9.34 8.47
CA LYS A 450 20.02 -10.43 8.76
C LYS A 450 21.44 -9.96 9.13
N THR A 451 21.80 -8.73 8.77
CA THR A 451 23.11 -8.15 9.15
C THR A 451 23.11 -7.58 10.59
N THR A 452 21.96 -7.33 11.16
CA THR A 452 21.82 -6.78 12.53
C THR A 452 22.10 -7.84 13.60
N ASP A 453 21.64 -9.08 13.36
CA ASP A 453 21.87 -10.20 14.31
C ASP A 453 23.37 -10.61 14.34
N VAL A 454 24.04 -10.65 13.20
CA VAL A 454 25.47 -10.95 13.13
C VAL A 454 26.30 -9.85 13.82
N ARG A 455 25.96 -8.57 13.63
CA ARG A 455 26.61 -7.45 14.32
C ARG A 455 26.43 -7.49 15.84
N ALA A 456 25.27 -7.88 16.31
CA ALA A 456 25.01 -8.03 17.74
C ALA A 456 25.87 -9.15 18.35
N LEU A 457 25.99 -10.28 17.63
CA LEU A 457 26.87 -11.40 18.04
C LEU A 457 28.36 -11.01 17.99
N GLU A 458 28.79 -10.23 17.00
CA GLU A 458 30.16 -9.69 16.91
C GLU A 458 30.48 -8.76 18.07
N GLN A 459 29.56 -7.89 18.49
CA GLN A 459 29.72 -7.03 19.65
C GLN A 459 29.78 -7.83 20.98
N GLU A 460 28.96 -8.89 21.09
CA GLU A 460 29.01 -9.79 22.25
C GLU A 460 30.38 -10.52 22.33
N VAL A 461 30.90 -10.98 21.19
CA VAL A 461 32.24 -11.61 21.14
C VAL A 461 33.33 -10.62 21.53
N GLU A 462 33.28 -9.38 21.08
CA GLU A 462 34.26 -8.33 21.42
C GLU A 462 34.23 -8.03 22.92
N GLN A 463 33.04 -7.95 23.52
CA GLN A 463 32.87 -7.72 24.96
C GLN A 463 33.39 -8.89 25.79
N LEU A 464 33.08 -10.14 25.41
CA LEU A 464 33.60 -11.34 26.06
C LEU A 464 35.13 -11.49 25.91
N ALA A 465 35.72 -10.99 24.81
CA ALA A 465 37.18 -10.97 24.64
C ALA A 465 37.86 -10.01 25.63
N VAL A 466 37.27 -8.84 25.88
CA VAL A 466 37.74 -7.89 26.89
C VAL A 466 37.66 -8.51 28.30
N ASP A 467 36.50 -9.14 28.60
CA ASP A 467 36.28 -9.78 29.92
C ASP A 467 37.26 -10.95 30.15
N LYS A 468 37.58 -11.72 29.11
CA LYS A 468 38.57 -12.80 29.13
C LYS A 468 39.97 -12.25 29.46
N ASP A 469 40.38 -11.18 28.77
CA ASP A 469 41.71 -10.59 29.00
C ASP A 469 41.82 -9.97 30.40
N GLN A 470 40.72 -9.44 30.98
CA GLN A 470 40.66 -8.96 32.36
C GLN A 470 40.71 -10.13 33.38
N ALA A 471 40.04 -11.26 33.06
CA ALA A 471 40.13 -12.47 33.90
C ALA A 471 41.53 -13.08 33.89
N VAL A 472 42.25 -13.06 32.77
CA VAL A 472 43.67 -13.47 32.69
C VAL A 472 44.57 -12.51 33.51
N ALA A 473 44.35 -11.20 33.40
CA ALA A 473 45.11 -10.21 34.17
C ALA A 473 44.87 -10.33 35.70
N SER A 474 43.72 -10.89 36.10
CA SER A 474 43.33 -11.12 37.49
C SER A 474 43.68 -12.53 37.99
N GLU A 475 44.45 -13.33 37.23
CA GLU A 475 44.84 -14.71 37.51
C GLU A 475 43.67 -15.69 37.69
N GLN A 476 42.46 -15.37 37.17
CA GLN A 476 41.26 -16.19 37.22
C GLN A 476 41.20 -17.14 35.98
N TYR A 477 42.08 -18.10 35.92
CA TYR A 477 42.27 -18.96 34.74
C TYR A 477 41.06 -19.85 34.41
N GLU A 478 40.28 -20.31 35.41
CA GLU A 478 39.06 -21.08 35.20
C GLU A 478 38.02 -20.23 34.45
N ARG A 479 37.79 -19.00 34.90
CA ARG A 479 36.85 -18.06 34.26
C ARG A 479 37.30 -17.62 32.86
N ALA A 480 38.60 -17.44 32.68
CA ALA A 480 39.18 -17.13 31.35
C ALA A 480 38.98 -18.28 30.37
N THR A 481 39.01 -19.54 30.86
CA THR A 481 38.74 -20.72 30.03
C THR A 481 37.25 -20.81 29.62
N GLU A 482 36.34 -20.57 30.53
CA GLU A 482 34.87 -20.52 30.24
C GLU A 482 34.54 -19.42 29.22
N LEU A 483 35.11 -18.22 29.39
CA LEU A 483 34.90 -17.12 28.44
C LEU A 483 35.46 -17.43 27.07
N ARG A 484 36.65 -18.08 26.99
CA ARG A 484 37.22 -18.53 25.71
C ARG A 484 36.32 -19.54 25.01
N ASP A 485 35.76 -20.53 25.75
CA ASP A 485 34.89 -21.53 25.15
C ASP A 485 33.57 -20.93 24.68
N ARG A 486 33.06 -19.91 25.38
CA ARG A 486 31.88 -19.15 24.96
C ARG A 486 32.15 -18.30 23.71
N ILE A 487 33.30 -17.63 23.61
CA ILE A 487 33.77 -16.91 22.42
C ILE A 487 33.87 -17.88 21.24
N SER A 488 34.47 -19.06 21.42
CA SER A 488 34.58 -20.09 20.39
C SER A 488 33.20 -20.55 19.88
N THR A 489 32.23 -20.73 20.75
CA THR A 489 30.86 -21.13 20.38
C THR A 489 30.13 -20.02 19.64
N LEU A 490 30.25 -18.77 20.04
CA LEU A 490 29.65 -17.63 19.35
C LEU A 490 30.31 -17.37 18.01
N THR A 491 31.65 -17.52 17.92
CA THR A 491 32.39 -17.41 16.65
C THR A 491 31.96 -18.50 15.67
N ALA A 492 31.82 -19.74 16.12
CA ALA A 492 31.32 -20.85 15.30
C ALA A 492 29.87 -20.60 14.84
N ARG A 493 29.04 -19.94 15.67
CA ARG A 493 27.68 -19.55 15.30
C ARG A 493 27.69 -18.43 14.28
N ILE A 494 28.52 -17.41 14.43
CA ILE A 494 28.73 -16.34 13.44
C ILE A 494 29.21 -16.94 12.11
N ASP A 495 30.16 -17.87 12.13
CA ASP A 495 30.66 -18.54 10.94
C ASP A 495 29.60 -19.46 10.31
N ALA A 496 28.77 -20.13 11.11
CA ALA A 496 27.63 -20.91 10.62
C ALA A 496 26.56 -20.02 10.02
N GLU A 497 26.22 -18.89 10.63
CA GLU A 497 25.29 -17.89 10.08
C GLU A 497 25.86 -17.17 8.87
N ARG A 498 27.17 -16.93 8.81
CA ARG A 498 27.87 -16.47 7.60
C ARG A 498 28.01 -17.57 6.54
N GLY A 499 28.19 -18.82 6.92
CA GLY A 499 28.30 -19.99 6.04
C GLY A 499 26.96 -20.49 5.50
N THR A 500 25.84 -20.17 6.17
CA THR A 500 24.47 -20.39 5.69
C THR A 500 24.00 -19.24 4.80
N GLN A 501 24.74 -18.13 4.75
CA GLN A 501 24.60 -17.17 3.66
C GLN A 501 25.25 -17.81 2.43
N PRO A 502 24.52 -18.01 1.33
CA PRO A 502 25.18 -18.37 0.08
C PRO A 502 26.24 -17.30 -0.18
N SER A 503 27.48 -17.75 -0.21
CA SER A 503 28.66 -16.93 -0.44
C SER A 503 28.38 -15.89 -1.50
N GLY A 504 28.46 -14.59 -1.16
CA GLY A 504 28.81 -13.49 -2.06
C GLY A 504 28.32 -13.43 -3.49
N ASP A 505 27.25 -14.12 -3.85
CA ASP A 505 26.54 -13.92 -5.11
C ASP A 505 25.57 -12.75 -4.88
N GLY A 506 25.85 -11.64 -5.52
CA GLY A 506 25.06 -10.42 -5.49
C GLY A 506 23.64 -10.61 -6.02
N ARG A 507 22.88 -11.51 -5.42
CA ARG A 507 21.48 -11.71 -5.76
C ARG A 507 20.74 -10.44 -5.39
N ILE A 508 20.37 -9.69 -6.40
CA ILE A 508 19.39 -8.60 -6.27
C ILE A 508 18.13 -9.27 -5.74
N VAL A 509 17.64 -8.77 -4.63
CA VAL A 509 16.43 -9.31 -3.99
C VAL A 509 15.26 -8.96 -4.90
N GLU A 510 14.47 -9.97 -5.27
CA GLU A 510 13.30 -9.77 -6.11
C GLU A 510 12.07 -9.47 -5.25
N VAL A 511 11.27 -8.52 -5.71
CA VAL A 511 9.94 -8.22 -5.17
C VAL A 511 8.93 -9.04 -5.97
N THR A 512 8.19 -9.89 -5.27
CA THR A 512 7.22 -10.81 -5.88
C THR A 512 5.78 -10.31 -5.72
N ALA A 513 4.83 -10.91 -6.44
CA ALA A 513 3.42 -10.65 -6.27
C ALA A 513 2.93 -10.93 -4.83
N GLU A 514 3.55 -11.87 -4.13
CA GLU A 514 3.23 -12.20 -2.74
C GLU A 514 3.63 -11.08 -1.78
N ASP A 515 4.78 -10.43 -2.01
CA ASP A 515 5.21 -9.28 -1.21
C ASP A 515 4.24 -8.11 -1.34
N VAL A 516 3.74 -7.86 -2.56
CA VAL A 516 2.72 -6.85 -2.83
C VAL A 516 1.40 -7.23 -2.15
N ALA A 517 0.95 -8.47 -2.29
CA ALA A 517 -0.27 -8.95 -1.67
C ALA A 517 -0.23 -8.86 -0.13
N GLU A 518 0.94 -9.10 0.48
CA GLU A 518 1.13 -8.95 1.92
C GLU A 518 0.95 -7.48 2.37
N ILE A 519 1.39 -6.52 1.57
CA ILE A 519 1.22 -5.09 1.87
C ILE A 519 -0.25 -4.69 1.77
N VAL A 520 -0.92 -5.08 0.68
CA VAL A 520 -2.35 -4.84 0.52
C VAL A 520 -3.15 -5.44 1.67
N SER A 521 -2.80 -6.67 2.07
CA SER A 521 -3.43 -7.34 3.22
C SER A 521 -3.23 -6.55 4.52
N ARG A 522 -2.06 -5.97 4.75
CA ARG A 522 -1.81 -5.12 5.93
C ARG A 522 -2.56 -3.80 5.91
N GLN A 523 -2.64 -3.16 4.74
CA GLN A 523 -3.32 -1.87 4.60
C GLN A 523 -4.83 -2.00 4.72
N THR A 524 -5.40 -3.00 4.08
CA THR A 524 -6.86 -3.19 4.01
C THR A 524 -7.39 -4.12 5.11
N GLY A 525 -6.53 -4.96 5.69
CA GLY A 525 -6.89 -6.04 6.59
C GLY A 525 -7.53 -7.23 5.87
N VAL A 526 -7.59 -7.21 4.53
CA VAL A 526 -8.12 -8.31 3.70
C VAL A 526 -6.97 -9.28 3.40
N PRO A 527 -7.08 -10.58 3.67
CA PRO A 527 -6.10 -11.56 3.22
C PRO A 527 -6.20 -11.70 1.70
N VAL A 528 -5.28 -11.06 0.99
CA VAL A 528 -5.25 -10.95 -0.48
C VAL A 528 -4.32 -12.00 -1.11
N SER A 529 -3.34 -12.49 -0.35
CA SER A 529 -2.49 -13.61 -0.79
C SER A 529 -3.32 -14.86 -1.06
N SER A 530 -2.93 -15.66 -2.03
CA SER A 530 -3.50 -17.02 -2.21
C SER A 530 -3.60 -17.66 -0.84
N LEU A 531 -4.81 -18.18 -0.48
CA LEU A 531 -5.07 -18.81 0.81
C LEU A 531 -3.86 -19.65 1.23
N THR A 532 -3.13 -19.17 2.25
CA THR A 532 -2.04 -19.94 2.81
C THR A 532 -2.56 -21.28 3.31
N GLN A 533 -1.70 -22.28 3.43
CA GLN A 533 -2.11 -23.57 3.96
C GLN A 533 -2.77 -23.42 5.34
N GLU A 534 -2.26 -22.48 6.17
CA GLU A 534 -2.83 -22.16 7.48
C GLU A 534 -4.22 -21.52 7.39
N GLU A 535 -4.47 -20.66 6.40
CA GLU A 535 -5.80 -20.06 6.18
C GLU A 535 -6.81 -21.08 5.67
N LYS A 536 -6.38 -22.00 4.80
CA LYS A 536 -7.23 -23.12 4.37
C LYS A 536 -7.63 -24.00 5.56
N GLU A 537 -6.68 -24.36 6.41
CA GLU A 537 -6.94 -25.12 7.64
C GLU A 537 -7.85 -24.35 8.61
N ARG A 538 -7.66 -23.04 8.74
CA ARG A 538 -8.54 -22.17 9.54
C ARG A 538 -9.97 -22.13 9.01
N LEU A 539 -10.15 -22.08 7.70
CA LEU A 539 -11.48 -22.06 7.08
C LEU A 539 -12.14 -23.44 7.16
N LEU A 540 -11.40 -24.52 6.94
CA LEU A 540 -11.91 -25.88 7.11
C LEU A 540 -12.32 -26.18 8.55
N GLY A 541 -11.59 -25.62 9.54
CA GLY A 541 -11.93 -25.71 10.96
C GLY A 541 -12.91 -24.61 11.46
N LEU A 542 -13.56 -23.86 10.55
CA LEU A 542 -14.44 -22.75 10.92
C LEU A 542 -15.62 -23.21 11.80
N GLU A 543 -16.27 -24.30 11.43
CA GLU A 543 -17.41 -24.88 12.17
C GLU A 543 -17.03 -25.24 13.61
N GLU A 544 -15.92 -25.96 13.82
CA GLU A 544 -15.42 -26.32 15.14
C GLU A 544 -15.10 -25.09 15.99
N ARG A 545 -14.49 -24.09 15.39
CA ARG A 545 -14.16 -22.82 16.07
C ARG A 545 -15.41 -22.04 16.48
N LEU A 546 -16.44 -22.00 15.64
CA LEU A 546 -17.70 -21.39 16.00
C LEU A 546 -18.39 -22.12 17.16
N HIS A 547 -18.32 -23.45 17.19
CA HIS A 547 -18.85 -24.28 18.28
C HIS A 547 -18.13 -24.07 19.62
N THR A 548 -16.89 -23.63 19.65
CA THR A 548 -16.20 -23.27 20.92
C THR A 548 -16.87 -22.12 21.66
N ARG A 549 -17.61 -21.26 20.93
CA ARG A 549 -18.29 -20.07 21.51
C ARG A 549 -19.81 -20.16 21.49
N VAL A 550 -20.36 -20.81 20.47
CA VAL A 550 -21.80 -20.92 20.25
C VAL A 550 -22.22 -22.35 20.58
N ILE A 551 -22.83 -22.49 21.75
CA ILE A 551 -23.33 -23.78 22.23
C ILE A 551 -24.69 -24.09 21.59
N GLY A 552 -24.84 -25.32 21.11
CA GLY A 552 -26.00 -25.68 20.35
C GLY A 552 -26.05 -25.04 18.97
N GLN A 553 -27.24 -24.82 18.42
CA GLN A 553 -27.46 -24.12 17.13
C GLN A 553 -26.69 -24.75 15.95
N ASN A 554 -26.53 -26.09 15.96
CA ASN A 554 -25.69 -26.79 14.96
C ASN A 554 -26.11 -26.44 13.53
N ASP A 555 -27.39 -26.47 13.22
CA ASP A 555 -27.92 -26.15 11.89
C ASP A 555 -27.51 -24.72 11.46
N ALA A 556 -27.49 -23.77 12.41
CA ALA A 556 -27.09 -22.38 12.13
C ALA A 556 -25.60 -22.25 11.86
N VAL A 557 -24.77 -22.91 12.67
CA VAL A 557 -23.31 -22.88 12.54
C VAL A 557 -22.89 -23.56 11.23
N THR A 558 -23.45 -24.73 10.90
CA THR A 558 -23.14 -25.44 9.66
C THR A 558 -23.55 -24.60 8.43
N ALA A 559 -24.78 -24.06 8.40
CA ALA A 559 -25.25 -23.24 7.28
C ALA A 559 -24.37 -22.00 7.02
N VAL A 560 -23.97 -21.29 8.09
CA VAL A 560 -23.05 -20.15 7.98
C VAL A 560 -21.67 -20.60 7.46
N SER A 561 -21.13 -21.69 8.02
CA SER A 561 -19.81 -22.19 7.65
C SER A 561 -19.77 -22.62 6.18
N GLU A 562 -20.77 -23.36 5.72
CA GLU A 562 -20.87 -23.79 4.32
C GLU A 562 -21.01 -22.62 3.34
N ALA A 563 -21.81 -21.59 3.67
CA ALA A 563 -21.98 -20.43 2.82
C ALA A 563 -20.66 -19.63 2.71
N ILE A 564 -19.94 -19.44 3.82
CA ILE A 564 -18.63 -18.77 3.83
C ILE A 564 -17.59 -19.60 3.06
N LEU A 565 -17.54 -20.91 3.25
CA LEU A 565 -16.62 -21.79 2.52
C LEU A 565 -16.87 -21.73 1.01
N ARG A 566 -18.14 -21.73 0.58
CA ARG A 566 -18.55 -21.60 -0.83
C ARG A 566 -18.05 -20.28 -1.44
N SER A 567 -18.23 -19.18 -0.71
CA SER A 567 -17.78 -17.85 -1.14
C SER A 567 -16.25 -17.77 -1.23
N ARG A 568 -15.54 -18.27 -0.22
CA ARG A 568 -14.06 -18.26 -0.19
C ARG A 568 -13.43 -19.21 -1.20
N ALA A 569 -14.12 -20.25 -1.60
CA ALA A 569 -13.71 -21.14 -2.69
C ALA A 569 -13.89 -20.52 -4.10
N GLY A 570 -14.44 -19.30 -4.19
CA GLY A 570 -14.68 -18.61 -5.47
C GLY A 570 -15.89 -19.15 -6.24
N LEU A 571 -16.81 -19.84 -5.56
CA LEU A 571 -18.03 -20.44 -6.16
C LEU A 571 -19.26 -19.52 -6.06
N SER A 572 -19.11 -18.36 -5.42
CA SER A 572 -20.13 -17.31 -5.34
C SER A 572 -19.87 -16.19 -6.36
N ASP A 573 -20.88 -15.38 -6.64
CA ASP A 573 -20.78 -14.23 -7.53
C ASP A 573 -19.76 -13.22 -6.96
N PRO A 574 -18.73 -12.82 -7.72
CA PRO A 574 -17.70 -11.89 -7.26
C PRO A 574 -18.22 -10.49 -6.98
N ASP A 575 -19.38 -10.13 -7.52
CA ASP A 575 -19.97 -8.80 -7.35
C ASP A 575 -20.87 -8.70 -6.10
N ARG A 576 -21.02 -9.75 -5.31
CA ARG A 576 -21.84 -9.80 -4.10
C ARG A 576 -20.99 -9.82 -2.82
N PRO A 577 -21.56 -9.45 -1.65
CA PRO A 577 -20.91 -9.65 -0.35
C PRO A 577 -20.46 -11.10 -0.13
N ILE A 578 -19.46 -11.31 0.75
CA ILE A 578 -18.95 -12.65 1.12
C ILE A 578 -20.08 -13.56 1.60
N GLY A 579 -21.05 -13.01 2.31
CA GLY A 579 -22.25 -13.72 2.76
C GLY A 579 -23.27 -12.75 3.33
N SER A 580 -24.56 -13.10 3.13
CA SER A 580 -25.71 -12.32 3.56
C SER A 580 -26.70 -13.23 4.28
N PHE A 581 -26.85 -13.01 5.59
CA PHE A 581 -27.56 -13.90 6.48
C PHE A 581 -28.72 -13.19 7.22
N LEU A 582 -29.86 -13.84 7.32
CA LEU A 582 -30.94 -13.40 8.19
C LEU A 582 -31.10 -14.39 9.35
N PHE A 583 -30.78 -13.96 10.56
CA PHE A 583 -30.90 -14.75 11.79
C PHE A 583 -32.26 -14.54 12.46
N LEU A 584 -33.08 -15.56 12.48
CA LEU A 584 -34.40 -15.55 13.06
C LEU A 584 -34.45 -16.31 14.37
N GLY A 585 -35.22 -15.84 15.32
CA GLY A 585 -35.49 -16.61 16.54
C GLY A 585 -35.64 -15.70 17.77
N PRO A 586 -35.97 -16.29 18.91
CA PRO A 586 -36.20 -15.60 20.18
C PRO A 586 -34.97 -14.80 20.63
N THR A 587 -35.13 -13.91 21.57
CA THR A 587 -34.02 -13.19 22.20
C THR A 587 -33.19 -14.13 23.07
N GLY A 588 -31.85 -13.92 23.08
CA GLY A 588 -30.96 -14.64 23.97
C GLY A 588 -30.58 -16.06 23.56
N VAL A 589 -30.87 -16.48 22.31
CA VAL A 589 -30.51 -17.80 21.78
C VAL A 589 -29.14 -17.89 21.10
N GLY A 590 -28.41 -16.76 21.03
CA GLY A 590 -27.04 -16.73 20.49
C GLY A 590 -26.85 -16.04 19.15
N LYS A 591 -27.86 -15.37 18.56
CA LYS A 591 -27.76 -14.67 17.25
C LYS A 591 -26.58 -13.70 17.18
N THR A 592 -26.48 -12.77 18.11
CA THR A 592 -25.39 -11.79 18.19
C THR A 592 -24.06 -12.44 18.54
N GLU A 593 -24.07 -13.51 19.34
CA GLU A 593 -22.83 -14.22 19.70
C GLU A 593 -22.23 -14.99 18.51
N LEU A 594 -23.08 -15.59 17.66
CA LEU A 594 -22.62 -16.20 16.40
C LEU A 594 -22.01 -15.15 15.47
N ALA A 595 -22.62 -13.95 15.36
CA ALA A 595 -22.05 -12.86 14.57
C ALA A 595 -20.67 -12.43 15.09
N LYS A 596 -20.48 -12.33 16.42
CA LYS A 596 -19.20 -12.02 17.06
C LYS A 596 -18.17 -13.12 16.82
N ALA A 597 -18.55 -14.38 17.03
CA ALA A 597 -17.67 -15.52 16.79
C ALA A 597 -17.24 -15.58 15.31
N LEU A 598 -18.16 -15.27 14.40
CA LEU A 598 -17.86 -15.22 12.95
C LEU A 598 -16.91 -14.06 12.62
N ALA A 599 -17.11 -12.88 13.21
CA ALA A 599 -16.20 -11.74 13.03
C ALA A 599 -14.77 -12.07 13.51
N GLU A 600 -14.64 -12.67 14.69
CA GLU A 600 -13.33 -13.11 15.21
C GLU A 600 -12.70 -14.20 14.33
N ALA A 601 -13.48 -15.18 13.89
CA ALA A 601 -12.97 -16.29 13.08
C ALA A 601 -12.49 -15.86 11.68
N LEU A 602 -13.24 -14.97 11.02
CA LEU A 602 -12.93 -14.51 9.65
C LEU A 602 -11.98 -13.32 9.62
N PHE A 603 -12.16 -12.35 10.52
CA PHE A 603 -11.47 -11.05 10.48
C PHE A 603 -10.43 -10.89 11.58
N GLY A 604 -10.28 -11.88 12.45
CA GLY A 604 -9.25 -11.95 13.49
C GLY A 604 -9.56 -11.16 14.77
N SER A 605 -10.61 -10.32 14.79
CA SER A 605 -11.04 -9.55 15.98
C SER A 605 -12.55 -9.31 15.97
N GLU A 606 -13.17 -9.31 17.16
CA GLU A 606 -14.57 -8.86 17.32
C GLU A 606 -14.76 -7.38 16.95
N ASP A 607 -13.71 -6.55 17.05
CA ASP A 607 -13.75 -5.12 16.73
C ASP A 607 -13.98 -4.83 15.24
N ARG A 608 -13.78 -5.86 14.40
CA ARG A 608 -14.13 -5.80 12.97
C ARG A 608 -15.63 -5.99 12.71
N MET A 609 -16.45 -5.94 13.73
CA MET A 609 -17.89 -5.99 13.62
C MET A 609 -18.49 -4.59 13.77
N VAL A 610 -19.11 -4.08 12.72
CA VAL A 610 -19.91 -2.83 12.73
C VAL A 610 -21.33 -3.21 13.09
N ARG A 611 -21.80 -2.75 14.25
CA ARG A 611 -23.16 -3.00 14.72
C ARG A 611 -24.03 -1.75 14.56
N LEU A 612 -25.18 -1.91 13.91
CA LEU A 612 -26.20 -0.90 13.72
C LEU A 612 -27.53 -1.43 14.26
N ASP A 613 -28.13 -0.72 15.21
CA ASP A 613 -29.44 -1.03 15.77
C ASP A 613 -30.51 -0.39 14.90
N MET A 614 -31.30 -1.19 14.20
CA MET A 614 -32.32 -0.71 13.27
C MET A 614 -33.47 -0.01 13.95
N SER A 615 -33.60 -0.13 15.26
CA SER A 615 -34.58 0.66 16.03
C SER A 615 -34.31 2.17 16.01
N GLU A 616 -33.05 2.59 15.71
CA GLU A 616 -32.69 4.00 15.53
C GLU A 616 -33.06 4.55 14.13
N TYR A 617 -33.41 3.67 13.19
CA TYR A 617 -33.67 4.00 11.77
C TYR A 617 -35.11 3.71 11.34
N GLN A 618 -36.08 3.98 12.24
CA GLN A 618 -37.49 3.75 11.98
C GLN A 618 -38.12 4.86 11.12
N GLU A 619 -37.56 6.06 11.16
CA GLU A 619 -38.07 7.22 10.46
C GLU A 619 -37.27 7.54 9.21
N ARG A 620 -37.92 8.03 8.16
CA ARG A 620 -37.28 8.30 6.86
C ARG A 620 -36.09 9.25 6.97
N HIS A 621 -36.12 10.24 7.84
CA HIS A 621 -35.02 11.18 8.00
C HIS A 621 -33.81 10.57 8.71
N THR A 622 -33.98 9.49 9.49
CA THR A 622 -32.86 8.80 10.13
C THR A 622 -32.14 7.87 9.17
N VAL A 623 -32.82 7.40 8.09
CA VAL A 623 -32.19 6.56 7.06
C VAL A 623 -31.07 7.32 6.34
N SER A 624 -31.23 8.63 6.13
CA SER A 624 -30.14 9.45 5.54
C SER A 624 -28.87 9.48 6.37
N ARG A 625 -28.91 9.20 7.67
CA ARG A 625 -27.70 9.07 8.51
C ARG A 625 -26.88 7.82 8.17
N LEU A 626 -27.46 6.82 7.52
CA LEU A 626 -26.71 5.63 7.07
C LEU A 626 -25.83 5.93 5.85
N VAL A 627 -26.36 6.72 4.91
CA VAL A 627 -25.73 6.97 3.60
C VAL A 627 -25.14 8.39 3.49
N GLY A 628 -25.58 9.29 4.35
CA GLY A 628 -25.32 10.73 4.33
C GLY A 628 -26.54 11.53 3.84
N ALA A 629 -26.65 12.79 4.29
CA ALA A 629 -27.75 13.67 3.90
C ALA A 629 -27.54 14.24 2.48
N PRO A 630 -28.60 14.32 1.67
CA PRO A 630 -28.50 14.92 0.33
C PRO A 630 -28.09 16.41 0.36
N PRO A 631 -27.49 16.94 -0.70
CA PRO A 631 -27.14 18.35 -0.80
C PRO A 631 -28.30 19.28 -0.47
N GLY A 632 -28.07 20.25 0.43
CA GLY A 632 -29.08 21.24 0.82
C GLY A 632 -29.82 20.92 2.13
N TYR A 633 -29.60 19.76 2.73
CA TYR A 633 -30.12 19.43 4.05
C TYR A 633 -29.12 19.70 5.18
N VAL A 634 -29.61 19.97 6.39
CA VAL A 634 -28.78 20.12 7.59
C VAL A 634 -28.05 18.79 7.84
N GLY A 635 -26.70 18.82 7.99
CA GLY A 635 -25.87 17.61 8.15
C GLY A 635 -25.37 17.01 6.83
N HIS A 636 -25.42 17.74 5.71
CA HIS A 636 -24.85 17.27 4.43
C HIS A 636 -23.33 17.03 4.50
N GLU A 637 -22.63 17.74 5.38
CA GLU A 637 -21.19 17.54 5.61
C GLU A 637 -20.88 16.30 6.47
N ASP A 638 -21.90 15.77 7.17
CA ASP A 638 -21.75 14.57 7.99
C ASP A 638 -21.74 13.33 7.09
N ALA A 639 -20.67 12.56 7.16
CA ALA A 639 -20.55 11.30 6.44
C ALA A 639 -21.58 10.27 6.93
N GLY A 640 -22.08 9.41 6.03
CA GLY A 640 -23.02 8.36 6.40
C GLY A 640 -22.39 7.31 7.31
N GLN A 641 -23.06 6.93 8.37
CA GLN A 641 -22.54 6.01 9.39
C GLN A 641 -22.17 4.64 8.82
N LEU A 642 -23.03 4.07 7.98
CA LEU A 642 -22.80 2.77 7.33
C LEU A 642 -21.71 2.88 6.26
N THR A 643 -21.83 3.88 5.38
CA THR A 643 -20.90 4.05 4.25
C THR A 643 -19.49 4.38 4.73
N GLU A 644 -19.34 5.21 5.75
CA GLU A 644 -18.04 5.58 6.30
C GLU A 644 -17.39 4.44 7.08
N ALA A 645 -18.20 3.69 7.86
CA ALA A 645 -17.70 2.52 8.58
C ALA A 645 -17.11 1.47 7.62
N VAL A 646 -17.80 1.17 6.50
CA VAL A 646 -17.32 0.21 5.50
C VAL A 646 -16.15 0.78 4.70
N ARG A 647 -16.15 2.08 4.40
CA ARG A 647 -15.03 2.74 3.73
C ARG A 647 -13.72 2.61 4.52
N HIS A 648 -13.78 2.77 5.85
CA HIS A 648 -12.61 2.62 6.72
C HIS A 648 -12.26 1.16 6.99
N HIS A 649 -13.26 0.28 7.03
CA HIS A 649 -13.10 -1.15 7.31
C HIS A 649 -13.79 -1.99 6.26
N PRO A 650 -13.26 -2.08 5.01
CA PRO A 650 -13.91 -2.81 3.92
C PRO A 650 -13.98 -4.33 4.17
N TYR A 651 -13.15 -4.84 5.08
CA TYR A 651 -13.14 -6.24 5.51
C TYR A 651 -13.68 -6.35 6.93
N SER A 652 -15.01 -6.44 7.04
CA SER A 652 -15.73 -6.40 8.31
C SER A 652 -17.07 -7.15 8.24
N LEU A 653 -17.61 -7.43 9.41
CA LEU A 653 -18.97 -7.96 9.56
C LEU A 653 -19.92 -6.82 9.90
N LEU A 654 -20.98 -6.67 9.11
CA LEU A 654 -22.07 -5.73 9.37
C LEU A 654 -23.19 -6.48 10.08
N LEU A 655 -23.48 -6.08 11.32
CA LEU A 655 -24.62 -6.59 12.08
C LEU A 655 -25.73 -5.55 12.12
N LEU A 656 -26.82 -5.82 11.40
CA LEU A 656 -28.03 -5.02 11.43
C LEU A 656 -29.02 -5.70 12.43
N ASP A 657 -29.09 -5.16 13.63
CA ASP A 657 -29.87 -5.74 14.72
C ASP A 657 -31.33 -5.25 14.67
N GLU A 658 -32.30 -6.14 14.94
CA GLU A 658 -33.74 -5.87 14.93
C GLU A 658 -34.26 -5.26 13.62
N VAL A 659 -33.88 -5.90 12.49
CA VAL A 659 -34.13 -5.39 11.13
C VAL A 659 -35.62 -5.18 10.83
N GLU A 660 -36.55 -5.89 11.50
CA GLU A 660 -37.99 -5.69 11.39
C GLU A 660 -38.49 -4.29 11.84
N LYS A 661 -37.67 -3.53 12.58
CA LYS A 661 -38.00 -2.17 13.02
C LYS A 661 -37.56 -1.09 12.04
N ALA A 662 -36.74 -1.45 11.03
CA ALA A 662 -36.23 -0.50 10.08
C ALA A 662 -37.31 0.11 9.17
N HIS A 663 -37.06 1.36 8.75
CA HIS A 663 -37.88 1.98 7.71
C HIS A 663 -37.77 1.23 6.39
N PRO A 664 -38.81 1.11 5.55
CA PRO A 664 -38.76 0.42 4.26
C PRO A 664 -37.65 0.87 3.31
N ASP A 665 -37.23 2.12 3.37
CA ASP A 665 -36.15 2.67 2.53
C ASP A 665 -34.79 2.02 2.86
N VAL A 666 -34.59 1.48 4.07
CA VAL A 666 -33.38 0.72 4.43
C VAL A 666 -33.28 -0.55 3.58
N PHE A 667 -34.39 -1.24 3.35
CA PHE A 667 -34.41 -2.45 2.53
C PHE A 667 -34.11 -2.14 1.07
N ASN A 668 -34.58 -1.01 0.53
CA ASN A 668 -34.28 -0.59 -0.84
C ASN A 668 -32.76 -0.33 -1.01
N MET A 669 -32.12 0.27 0.00
CA MET A 669 -30.67 0.47 0.03
C MET A 669 -29.91 -0.87 0.13
N LEU A 670 -30.35 -1.76 1.02
CA LEU A 670 -29.75 -3.08 1.18
C LEU A 670 -29.89 -3.94 -0.07
N LEU A 671 -30.97 -3.84 -0.84
CA LEU A 671 -31.12 -4.52 -2.12
C LEU A 671 -29.97 -4.16 -3.08
N GLN A 672 -29.58 -2.89 -3.16
CA GLN A 672 -28.45 -2.47 -3.99
C GLN A 672 -27.14 -3.11 -3.52
N VAL A 673 -26.92 -3.17 -2.20
CA VAL A 673 -25.74 -3.82 -1.64
C VAL A 673 -25.71 -5.32 -1.92
N LEU A 674 -26.84 -5.99 -1.80
CA LEU A 674 -26.97 -7.45 -1.99
C LEU A 674 -26.86 -7.87 -3.46
N ASP A 675 -27.27 -6.99 -4.41
CA ASP A 675 -27.22 -7.28 -5.85
C ASP A 675 -25.90 -6.87 -6.47
N ASP A 676 -25.50 -5.59 -6.25
CA ASP A 676 -24.38 -4.97 -6.94
C ASP A 676 -23.11 -4.94 -6.09
N GLY A 677 -23.17 -5.34 -4.81
CA GLY A 677 -22.04 -5.31 -3.88
C GLY A 677 -21.51 -3.92 -3.55
N HIS A 678 -22.25 -2.87 -3.91
CA HIS A 678 -21.83 -1.49 -3.63
C HIS A 678 -22.99 -0.59 -3.29
N LEU A 679 -22.70 0.55 -2.65
CA LEU A 679 -23.65 1.60 -2.33
C LEU A 679 -23.04 2.97 -2.68
N THR A 680 -23.84 3.85 -3.29
CA THR A 680 -23.40 5.22 -3.57
C THR A 680 -23.82 6.11 -2.41
N ASP A 681 -22.85 6.83 -1.82
CA ASP A 681 -23.13 7.77 -0.73
C ASP A 681 -23.74 9.09 -1.23
N SER A 682 -24.10 9.98 -0.29
CA SER A 682 -24.68 11.29 -0.59
C SER A 682 -23.72 12.23 -1.34
N GLN A 683 -22.43 11.94 -1.36
CA GLN A 683 -21.39 12.68 -2.08
C GLN A 683 -21.11 12.11 -3.46
N GLY A 684 -21.82 11.04 -3.87
CA GLY A 684 -21.64 10.38 -5.15
C GLY A 684 -20.49 9.37 -5.18
N ARG A 685 -19.87 9.05 -4.02
CA ARG A 685 -18.79 8.07 -3.93
C ARG A 685 -19.37 6.67 -3.86
N ARG A 686 -18.77 5.77 -4.64
CA ARG A 686 -19.12 4.35 -4.63
C ARG A 686 -18.38 3.63 -3.51
N ILE A 687 -19.10 3.05 -2.57
CA ILE A 687 -18.57 2.28 -1.43
C ILE A 687 -18.76 0.80 -1.71
N ASP A 688 -17.68 0.03 -1.62
CA ASP A 688 -17.65 -1.40 -1.93
C ASP A 688 -17.95 -2.25 -0.69
N PHE A 689 -18.92 -3.18 -0.81
CA PHE A 689 -19.34 -4.13 0.22
C PHE A 689 -18.97 -5.57 -0.11
N LYS A 690 -18.28 -5.85 -1.23
CA LYS A 690 -17.96 -7.21 -1.70
C LYS A 690 -17.13 -8.01 -0.70
N ASN A 691 -16.35 -7.33 0.13
CA ASN A 691 -15.50 -7.94 1.14
C ASN A 691 -16.14 -7.96 2.54
N THR A 692 -17.44 -7.65 2.65
CA THR A 692 -18.17 -7.66 3.93
C THR A 692 -19.02 -8.93 4.09
N VAL A 693 -19.30 -9.29 5.34
CA VAL A 693 -20.35 -10.26 5.70
C VAL A 693 -21.51 -9.48 6.31
N ILE A 694 -22.71 -9.67 5.79
CA ILE A 694 -23.90 -8.97 6.27
C ILE A 694 -24.74 -9.96 7.08
N VAL A 695 -24.94 -9.62 8.35
CA VAL A 695 -25.79 -10.38 9.27
C VAL A 695 -26.94 -9.49 9.73
N MET A 696 -28.14 -9.92 9.50
CA MET A 696 -29.35 -9.27 9.96
C MET A 696 -30.02 -10.12 11.04
N THR A 697 -30.46 -9.53 12.13
CA THR A 697 -31.19 -10.27 13.16
C THR A 697 -32.65 -9.84 13.20
N SER A 698 -33.55 -10.79 13.45
CA SER A 698 -34.96 -10.51 13.64
C SER A 698 -35.59 -11.41 14.71
N ASN A 699 -36.59 -10.88 15.36
CA ASN A 699 -37.39 -11.62 16.32
C ASN A 699 -38.77 -12.05 15.74
N LEU A 700 -39.02 -11.79 14.46
CA LEU A 700 -40.28 -12.19 13.79
C LEU A 700 -40.43 -13.70 13.83
N GLY A 701 -41.67 -14.12 14.04
CA GLY A 701 -41.99 -15.55 14.14
C GLY A 701 -41.51 -16.24 15.42
N SER A 702 -40.93 -15.50 16.40
CA SER A 702 -40.52 -16.06 17.69
C SER A 702 -41.65 -16.76 18.44
N ASP A 703 -42.89 -16.24 18.34
CA ASP A 703 -44.09 -16.84 18.96
C ASP A 703 -44.44 -18.18 18.32
N ALA A 704 -44.25 -18.31 17.00
CA ALA A 704 -44.48 -19.57 16.28
C ALA A 704 -43.44 -20.63 16.64
N LEU A 705 -42.21 -20.22 16.93
CA LEU A 705 -41.11 -21.06 17.39
C LEU A 705 -41.16 -21.36 18.88
N SER A 706 -42.04 -20.61 19.62
CA SER A 706 -42.16 -20.71 21.07
C SER A 706 -43.12 -21.80 21.53
N GLY A 707 -43.82 -22.48 20.61
CA GLY A 707 -44.65 -23.67 20.92
C GLY A 707 -45.64 -23.48 22.07
N GLY A 708 -46.22 -22.26 22.22
CA GLY A 708 -47.03 -21.91 23.36
C GLY A 708 -48.46 -21.57 23.01
N ARG A 709 -49.42 -22.39 23.46
CA ARG A 709 -50.86 -22.11 23.67
C ARG A 709 -51.72 -21.72 22.46
N GLY A 710 -52.43 -22.70 22.05
CA GLY A 710 -53.70 -22.43 21.41
C GLY A 710 -54.02 -23.25 20.19
N VAL A 711 -54.26 -24.51 20.36
CA VAL A 711 -55.47 -25.14 19.86
C VAL A 711 -55.77 -26.31 20.81
N LEU A 712 -56.75 -26.15 21.60
CA LEU A 712 -57.49 -27.27 22.22
C LEU A 712 -58.09 -28.07 21.08
N GLY A 713 -57.41 -29.10 20.65
CA GLY A 713 -57.85 -30.08 19.65
C GLY A 713 -57.10 -31.36 19.85
N PHE A 714 -57.77 -32.36 20.38
CA PHE A 714 -57.38 -33.73 20.63
C PHE A 714 -56.38 -34.31 19.59
N GLY A 715 -55.22 -34.76 20.09
CA GLY A 715 -54.23 -35.54 19.35
C GLY A 715 -52.88 -35.54 20.06
N ALA A 716 -52.79 -36.24 21.19
CA ALA A 716 -51.52 -36.59 21.79
C ALA A 716 -50.82 -37.61 20.91
N ASP A 717 -49.50 -37.53 20.91
CA ASP A 717 -48.56 -38.49 20.27
C ASP A 717 -48.37 -38.39 18.75
N SER A 718 -47.61 -37.49 18.31
CA SER A 718 -46.82 -37.66 17.09
C SER A 718 -45.45 -36.96 17.18
N ALA A 719 -44.46 -37.81 17.17
CA ALA A 719 -43.03 -37.71 16.82
C ALA A 719 -42.38 -36.32 16.76
N GLU A 720 -41.27 -36.21 17.43
CA GLU A 720 -40.37 -35.01 17.54
C GLU A 720 -39.89 -34.45 16.17
N GLY A 721 -40.22 -35.05 15.03
CA GLY A 721 -39.85 -34.63 13.68
C GLY A 721 -40.85 -33.70 12.99
N GLU A 722 -42.17 -33.88 13.16
CA GLU A 722 -43.18 -33.14 12.40
C GLU A 722 -43.56 -31.77 12.99
N GLY A 723 -43.27 -31.54 14.28
CA GLY A 723 -43.49 -30.27 14.94
C GLY A 723 -42.52 -29.18 14.54
N GLY A 724 -41.29 -29.54 14.20
CA GLY A 724 -40.22 -28.62 13.82
C GLY A 724 -40.43 -27.99 12.45
N ASP A 725 -40.85 -28.77 11.45
CA ASP A 725 -41.08 -28.24 10.11
C ASP A 725 -42.32 -27.35 10.01
N ALA A 726 -43.34 -27.65 10.79
CA ALA A 726 -44.53 -26.78 10.89
C ALA A 726 -44.23 -25.44 11.58
N ALA A 727 -43.35 -25.42 12.60
CA ALA A 727 -42.88 -24.20 13.24
C ALA A 727 -42.01 -23.36 12.32
N ARG A 728 -41.10 -23.99 11.58
CA ARG A 728 -40.30 -23.38 10.54
C ARG A 728 -41.15 -22.76 9.43
N GLY A 729 -42.14 -23.50 8.94
CA GLY A 729 -43.08 -22.99 7.93
C GLY A 729 -43.87 -21.74 8.39
N ARG A 730 -44.31 -21.71 9.65
CA ARG A 730 -45.00 -20.56 10.24
C ARG A 730 -44.08 -19.34 10.42
N ALA A 731 -42.85 -19.55 10.86
CA ALA A 731 -41.84 -18.48 10.95
C ALA A 731 -41.52 -17.87 9.59
N LEU A 732 -41.37 -18.70 8.56
CA LEU A 732 -41.15 -18.25 7.18
C LEU A 732 -42.38 -17.53 6.60
N ALA A 733 -43.60 -17.95 6.96
CA ALA A 733 -44.83 -17.26 6.57
C ALA A 733 -44.86 -15.82 7.16
N SER A 734 -44.59 -15.67 8.47
CA SER A 734 -44.50 -14.37 9.11
C SER A 734 -43.46 -13.45 8.48
N LEU A 735 -42.32 -14.00 8.03
CA LEU A 735 -41.32 -13.25 7.28
C LEU A 735 -41.87 -12.71 5.95
N ARG A 736 -42.55 -13.56 5.18
CA ARG A 736 -43.11 -13.17 3.87
C ARG A 736 -44.24 -12.12 3.99
N GLU A 737 -44.88 -12.04 5.11
CA GLU A 737 -45.82 -10.96 5.40
C GLU A 737 -45.14 -9.61 5.68
N HIS A 738 -43.94 -9.65 6.26
CA HIS A 738 -43.23 -8.43 6.68
C HIS A 738 -42.21 -7.92 5.63
N PHE A 739 -41.47 -8.83 5.01
CA PHE A 739 -40.44 -8.49 4.03
C PHE A 739 -40.91 -8.78 2.60
N ARG A 740 -40.52 -7.93 1.66
CA ARG A 740 -40.80 -8.17 0.25
C ARG A 740 -40.10 -9.45 -0.25
N PRO A 741 -40.74 -10.25 -1.10
CA PRO A 741 -40.14 -11.49 -1.64
C PRO A 741 -38.82 -11.24 -2.36
N GLU A 742 -38.65 -10.12 -3.06
CA GLU A 742 -37.41 -9.74 -3.75
C GLU A 742 -36.22 -9.59 -2.78
N PHE A 743 -36.45 -9.08 -1.56
CA PHE A 743 -35.40 -8.95 -0.55
C PHE A 743 -35.00 -10.34 0.00
N LEU A 744 -35.99 -11.18 0.34
CA LEU A 744 -35.70 -12.52 0.87
C LEU A 744 -34.97 -13.43 -0.12
N ASN A 745 -35.23 -13.26 -1.41
CA ASN A 745 -34.58 -14.05 -2.48
C ASN A 745 -33.14 -13.62 -2.77
N ARG A 746 -32.69 -12.47 -2.23
CA ARG A 746 -31.31 -11.98 -2.39
C ARG A 746 -30.37 -12.41 -1.27
N LEU A 747 -30.95 -12.94 -0.18
CA LEU A 747 -30.19 -13.47 0.93
C LEU A 747 -29.61 -14.84 0.58
N ASP A 748 -28.38 -15.10 1.01
CA ASP A 748 -27.74 -16.39 0.82
C ASP A 748 -28.40 -17.45 1.68
N GLU A 749 -28.70 -17.12 2.98
CA GLU A 749 -29.33 -18.08 3.88
C GLU A 749 -30.24 -17.37 4.91
N ILE A 750 -31.39 -18.01 5.20
CA ILE A 750 -32.28 -17.63 6.29
C ILE A 750 -32.14 -18.68 7.39
N ILE A 751 -31.55 -18.28 8.50
CA ILE A 751 -31.11 -19.17 9.57
C ILE A 751 -32.03 -19.04 10.78
N ILE A 752 -32.63 -20.15 11.19
CA ILE A 752 -33.59 -20.21 12.29
C ILE A 752 -32.91 -20.76 13.55
N PHE A 753 -32.80 -19.89 14.57
CA PHE A 753 -32.29 -20.25 15.88
C PHE A 753 -33.38 -20.91 16.72
N ARG A 754 -33.06 -22.08 17.28
CA ARG A 754 -33.92 -22.83 18.18
C ARG A 754 -33.78 -22.32 19.62
N ARG A 755 -34.78 -22.63 20.47
CA ARG A 755 -34.65 -22.44 21.91
C ARG A 755 -33.53 -23.32 22.45
N LEU A 756 -32.81 -22.78 23.45
CA LEU A 756 -31.79 -23.52 24.17
C LEU A 756 -32.41 -24.55 25.11
N THR A 757 -31.84 -25.74 25.15
CA THR A 757 -32.18 -26.77 26.13
C THR A 757 -31.52 -26.49 27.48
N ASP A 758 -31.96 -27.17 28.55
CA ASP A 758 -31.38 -26.99 29.89
C ASP A 758 -29.90 -27.44 29.90
N GLU A 759 -29.54 -28.48 29.16
CA GLU A 759 -28.15 -28.94 29.00
C GLU A 759 -27.29 -27.84 28.33
N GLN A 760 -27.81 -27.25 27.27
CA GLN A 760 -27.10 -26.14 26.55
C GLN A 760 -26.95 -24.90 27.43
N LEU A 761 -27.95 -24.59 28.25
CA LEU A 761 -27.89 -23.49 29.22
C LEU A 761 -26.84 -23.75 30.31
N HIS A 762 -26.68 -25.01 30.73
CA HIS A 762 -25.63 -25.42 31.66
C HIS A 762 -24.24 -25.23 31.05
N GLU A 763 -24.04 -25.67 29.80
CA GLU A 763 -22.79 -25.47 29.08
C GLU A 763 -22.46 -23.99 28.88
N ILE A 764 -23.44 -23.16 28.51
CA ILE A 764 -23.29 -21.70 28.38
C ILE A 764 -22.89 -21.07 29.73
N THR A 765 -23.51 -21.53 30.82
CA THR A 765 -23.16 -21.06 32.16
C THR A 765 -21.70 -21.38 32.48
N ALA A 766 -21.25 -22.61 32.22
CA ALA A 766 -19.85 -23.00 32.42
C ALA A 766 -18.88 -22.16 31.57
N LEU A 767 -19.24 -21.86 30.32
CA LEU A 767 -18.44 -21.02 29.42
C LEU A 767 -18.36 -19.57 29.91
N LEU A 768 -19.44 -18.98 30.39
CA LEU A 768 -19.46 -17.65 30.98
C LEU A 768 -18.61 -17.58 32.26
N LEU A 769 -18.65 -18.59 33.10
CA LEU A 769 -17.83 -18.73 34.32
C LEU A 769 -16.34 -18.90 33.98
N ALA A 770 -15.99 -19.57 32.88
CA ALA A 770 -14.62 -19.64 32.39
C ALA A 770 -14.07 -18.25 32.04
N GLY A 771 -14.92 -17.32 31.60
CA GLY A 771 -14.57 -15.91 31.40
C GLY A 771 -14.21 -15.21 32.73
N THR A 772 -14.98 -15.42 33.77
CA THR A 772 -14.68 -14.92 35.13
C THR A 772 -13.40 -15.55 35.69
N ARG A 773 -13.19 -16.86 35.47
CA ARG A 773 -11.94 -17.56 35.87
C ARG A 773 -10.72 -16.92 35.18
N ARG A 774 -10.76 -16.64 33.86
CA ARG A 774 -9.64 -16.00 33.16
C ARG A 774 -9.32 -14.61 33.67
N ARG A 775 -10.33 -13.80 34.00
CA ARG A 775 -10.12 -12.43 34.54
C ARG A 775 -9.42 -12.47 35.90
N LEU A 776 -9.80 -13.39 36.78
CA LEU A 776 -9.21 -13.53 38.09
C LEU A 776 -7.82 -14.18 38.03
N HIS A 777 -7.62 -15.11 37.10
CA HIS A 777 -6.27 -15.69 36.87
C HIS A 777 -5.28 -14.60 36.40
N GLY A 778 -5.74 -13.58 35.64
CA GLY A 778 -4.94 -12.41 35.30
C GLY A 778 -4.52 -11.54 36.50
N GLN A 779 -5.13 -11.78 37.69
CA GLN A 779 -4.77 -11.18 38.98
C GLN A 779 -4.10 -12.17 39.92
N ASP A 780 -3.66 -13.30 39.37
CA ASP A 780 -3.02 -14.41 40.11
C ASP A 780 -3.93 -15.09 41.16
N ILE A 781 -5.26 -15.11 40.89
CA ILE A 781 -6.25 -15.75 41.73
C ILE A 781 -6.91 -16.91 40.98
N ALA A 782 -6.86 -18.11 41.62
CA ALA A 782 -7.51 -19.30 41.08
C ALA A 782 -8.94 -19.41 41.59
N VAL A 783 -9.93 -19.58 40.67
CA VAL A 783 -11.34 -19.79 41.02
C VAL A 783 -11.86 -21.08 40.42
N ASP A 784 -12.43 -21.94 41.31
CA ASP A 784 -13.12 -23.14 40.88
C ASP A 784 -14.61 -23.11 41.28
N PHE A 785 -15.45 -23.60 40.38
CA PHE A 785 -16.89 -23.71 40.58
C PHE A 785 -17.28 -25.18 40.69
N THR A 786 -18.03 -25.51 41.75
CA THR A 786 -18.55 -26.88 41.89
C THR A 786 -19.69 -27.10 40.89
N PRO A 787 -19.97 -28.34 40.43
CA PRO A 787 -21.08 -28.65 39.53
C PRO A 787 -22.43 -28.15 40.05
N GLU A 788 -22.65 -28.26 41.39
CA GLU A 788 -23.89 -27.80 42.04
C GLU A 788 -24.00 -26.25 41.97
N ALA A 789 -22.89 -25.51 42.00
CA ALA A 789 -22.87 -24.08 41.86
C ALA A 789 -23.26 -23.66 40.43
N VAL A 790 -22.75 -24.38 39.43
CA VAL A 790 -23.12 -24.16 38.02
C VAL A 790 -24.60 -24.44 37.78
N ASP A 791 -25.12 -25.58 38.32
CA ASP A 791 -26.54 -25.91 38.23
C ASP A 791 -27.44 -24.89 38.92
N TRP A 792 -27.01 -24.39 40.10
CA TRP A 792 -27.74 -23.39 40.85
C TRP A 792 -27.84 -22.05 40.04
N LEU A 793 -26.72 -21.62 39.47
CA LEU A 793 -26.65 -20.40 38.63
C LEU A 793 -27.53 -20.56 37.41
N THR A 794 -27.48 -21.71 36.73
CA THR A 794 -28.27 -22.02 35.55
C THR A 794 -29.74 -21.92 35.83
N ARG A 795 -30.24 -22.61 36.91
CA ARG A 795 -31.66 -22.55 37.30
C ARG A 795 -32.12 -21.15 37.70
N ARG A 796 -31.27 -20.39 38.41
CA ARG A 796 -31.60 -19.05 38.87
C ARG A 796 -31.60 -18.03 37.74
N GLY A 797 -30.73 -18.23 36.74
CA GLY A 797 -30.64 -17.41 35.54
C GLY A 797 -31.56 -17.85 34.40
N HIS A 798 -32.20 -19.02 34.49
CA HIS A 798 -33.09 -19.51 33.45
C HIS A 798 -34.41 -18.75 33.43
N GLN A 799 -34.68 -18.07 32.31
CA GLN A 799 -35.99 -17.48 31.99
C GLN A 799 -36.35 -17.89 30.57
N PRO A 800 -37.40 -18.77 30.39
CA PRO A 800 -37.71 -19.37 29.09
C PRO A 800 -37.97 -18.36 27.96
N GLU A 801 -38.39 -17.15 28.30
CA GLU A 801 -38.72 -16.07 27.35
C GLU A 801 -37.48 -15.29 26.88
N PHE A 802 -36.41 -15.29 27.69
CA PHE A 802 -35.22 -14.46 27.46
C PHE A 802 -33.93 -15.24 27.19
N GLY A 803 -33.98 -16.57 27.11
CA GLY A 803 -32.88 -17.47 26.83
C GLY A 803 -31.71 -17.31 27.79
N ALA A 804 -30.48 -17.25 27.26
CA ALA A 804 -29.28 -17.11 28.04
C ALA A 804 -28.95 -15.66 28.49
N ARG A 805 -29.71 -14.64 28.04
CA ARG A 805 -29.41 -13.22 28.38
C ARG A 805 -29.46 -12.92 29.88
N PRO A 806 -30.39 -13.48 30.68
CA PRO A 806 -30.41 -13.30 32.12
C PRO A 806 -29.24 -14.00 32.86
N LEU A 807 -28.66 -15.07 32.32
CA LEU A 807 -27.53 -15.78 32.94
C LEU A 807 -26.34 -14.85 33.20
N ARG A 808 -25.96 -14.03 32.21
CA ARG A 808 -24.86 -13.08 32.37
C ARG A 808 -25.10 -12.10 33.53
N ARG A 809 -26.30 -11.59 33.69
CA ARG A 809 -26.68 -10.69 34.79
C ARG A 809 -26.65 -11.44 36.12
N THR A 810 -27.13 -12.67 36.14
CA THR A 810 -27.12 -13.52 37.33
C THR A 810 -25.70 -13.82 37.78
N ILE A 811 -24.80 -14.21 36.88
CA ILE A 811 -23.38 -14.42 37.17
C ILE A 811 -22.76 -13.13 37.70
N GLN A 812 -22.99 -11.99 37.07
CA GLN A 812 -22.48 -10.71 37.53
C GLN A 812 -22.92 -10.37 38.96
N ARG A 813 -24.20 -10.60 39.26
CA ARG A 813 -24.76 -10.28 40.56
C ARG A 813 -24.35 -11.27 41.66
N GLU A 814 -24.39 -12.55 41.35
CA GLU A 814 -24.21 -13.62 42.34
C GLU A 814 -22.74 -14.11 42.46
N VAL A 815 -21.91 -13.84 41.46
CA VAL A 815 -20.52 -14.28 41.41
C VAL A 815 -19.55 -13.09 41.33
N ASP A 816 -19.63 -12.26 40.28
CA ASP A 816 -18.62 -11.20 40.05
C ASP A 816 -18.67 -10.14 41.16
N ASN A 817 -19.85 -9.67 41.58
CA ASN A 817 -19.98 -8.67 42.63
C ASN A 817 -19.49 -9.15 44.00
N PRO A 818 -19.83 -10.38 44.50
CA PRO A 818 -19.27 -10.90 45.72
C PRO A 818 -17.75 -11.08 45.68
N LEU A 819 -17.20 -11.61 44.54
CA LEU A 819 -15.77 -11.77 44.37
C LEU A 819 -15.03 -10.43 44.38
N SER A 820 -15.62 -9.39 43.71
CA SER A 820 -15.07 -8.04 43.74
C SER A 820 -15.03 -7.44 45.15
N ARG A 821 -16.04 -7.73 46.02
CA ARG A 821 -16.02 -7.28 47.39
C ARG A 821 -14.90 -7.97 48.19
N LEU A 822 -14.76 -9.30 48.05
CA LEU A 822 -13.71 -10.05 48.74
C LEU A 822 -12.31 -9.57 48.32
N LEU A 823 -12.14 -9.15 47.07
CA LEU A 823 -10.89 -8.54 46.58
C LEU A 823 -10.63 -7.17 47.19
N LEU A 824 -11.65 -6.31 47.26
CA LEU A 824 -11.52 -4.95 47.80
C LEU A 824 -11.40 -4.92 49.31
N ASP A 825 -12.03 -5.86 50.01
CA ASP A 825 -11.94 -6.02 51.46
C ASP A 825 -10.62 -6.68 51.90
N GLY A 826 -9.76 -7.10 50.92
CA GLY A 826 -8.49 -7.75 51.22
C GLY A 826 -8.62 -9.21 51.72
N ALA A 827 -9.82 -9.79 51.66
CA ALA A 827 -10.10 -11.18 52.00
C ALA A 827 -9.62 -12.18 50.92
N LEU A 828 -9.27 -11.65 49.75
CA LEU A 828 -8.65 -12.37 48.64
C LEU A 828 -7.37 -11.63 48.22
N SER A 829 -6.26 -12.34 48.20
CA SER A 829 -4.94 -11.85 47.82
C SER A 829 -4.39 -12.60 46.60
N PRO A 830 -3.47 -11.99 45.79
CA PRO A 830 -2.79 -12.72 44.74
C PRO A 830 -2.11 -14.01 45.29
N GLY A 831 -2.37 -15.12 44.60
CA GLY A 831 -1.91 -16.47 45.04
C GLY A 831 -2.98 -17.32 45.74
N ASP A 832 -4.13 -16.74 46.10
CA ASP A 832 -5.22 -17.46 46.73
C ASP A 832 -6.05 -18.30 45.78
N LYS A 833 -6.71 -19.33 46.33
CA LYS A 833 -7.66 -20.16 45.59
C LYS A 833 -9.03 -20.03 46.24
N VAL A 834 -10.06 -19.74 45.41
CA VAL A 834 -11.46 -19.66 45.81
C VAL A 834 -12.25 -20.81 45.21
N VAL A 835 -13.02 -21.50 46.04
CA VAL A 835 -14.00 -22.49 45.59
C VAL A 835 -15.39 -21.95 45.86
N VAL A 836 -16.20 -21.85 44.76
CA VAL A 836 -17.59 -21.42 44.81
C VAL A 836 -18.47 -22.67 44.90
N GLU A 837 -19.19 -22.82 46.01
CA GLU A 837 -20.05 -23.97 46.33
C GLU A 837 -21.44 -23.53 46.76
N VAL A 838 -22.42 -24.41 46.78
CA VAL A 838 -23.77 -24.12 47.30
C VAL A 838 -23.88 -24.61 48.71
N ARG A 839 -24.19 -23.71 49.65
CA ARG A 839 -24.52 -24.04 51.04
C ARG A 839 -25.87 -23.41 51.41
N ASP A 840 -26.74 -24.18 52.00
CA ASP A 840 -28.08 -23.72 52.42
C ASP A 840 -28.90 -22.99 51.32
N GLY A 841 -28.68 -23.44 50.04
CA GLY A 841 -29.40 -22.87 48.93
C GLY A 841 -28.86 -21.52 48.41
N VAL A 842 -27.71 -21.08 48.90
CA VAL A 842 -27.00 -19.85 48.51
C VAL A 842 -25.57 -20.15 48.10
N LEU A 843 -25.00 -19.32 47.22
CA LEU A 843 -23.56 -19.44 46.86
C LEU A 843 -22.67 -19.03 48.03
N ALA A 844 -21.73 -19.90 48.38
CA ALA A 844 -20.73 -19.66 49.39
C ALA A 844 -19.33 -19.66 48.73
N PHE A 845 -18.49 -18.70 49.12
CA PHE A 845 -17.14 -18.50 48.63
C PHE A 845 -16.14 -18.96 49.69
N ARG A 846 -15.44 -20.05 49.42
CA ARG A 846 -14.43 -20.59 50.34
C ARG A 846 -13.03 -20.28 49.84
N THR A 847 -12.35 -19.44 50.57
CA THR A 847 -10.94 -19.14 50.34
C THR A 847 -10.05 -20.20 50.97
N THR A 848 -9.08 -20.68 50.20
CA THR A 848 -7.98 -21.53 50.73
C THR A 848 -6.68 -20.79 50.42
N GLU A 849 -5.99 -20.42 51.51
CA GLU A 849 -4.64 -19.87 51.41
C GLU A 849 -3.71 -20.93 50.80
N LYS A 850 -2.79 -20.46 49.96
CA LYS A 850 -1.73 -21.31 49.43
C LYS A 850 -0.81 -21.67 50.60
N SER A 851 -0.76 -22.96 51.06
CA SER A 851 0.22 -23.46 52.02
C SER A 851 1.65 -23.35 51.49
#